data_aa811a5ad90da4b203efc1e03693b6a6
#
_entry.id   aa811a5ad90da4b203efc1e03693b6a6
#
_cell.length_a   1.000
_cell.length_b   1.000
_cell.length_c   1.000
_cell.angle_alpha   90.00
_cell.angle_beta   90.00
_cell.angle_gamma   90.00
#
_symmetry.space_group_name_H-M   'P 1'
#
loop_
_entity.id
_entity.type
_entity.pdbx_description
1 polymer ?
#
loop_
_entity_poly.entity_id
_entity_poly.type
_entity_poly.pdbx_seq_one_letter_code
_entity_poly.pdbx_strand_id
1 'polypeptide(L)'
;MNKQEYFNLLNLQVIKDYKKIMIDGLRNSFPLLDTTELEEAINWSIVNSYYNAPAKISNNYTKQEINGTVIDVLNYIERLEPIVTSSGVLFKKHKEAPNPLCKMIMGFINQRAVYKKEMFKYPKGSAEFEKFNLLQLLEKLNGNATYGVLGAPSSAFYNIYVAEAVTRQGRSYISCSIMLFESFLANNVKFNSLNEIITFIDNVVNERNERKFDDRLILDRNITHAECFYKLMDTVDFLLWIPTEKEMGLLWERILGLSQEDINRIYYKNNLYTFCELPRINDIILRILGELNIPFMNPNKPPKCIKNDLDILTEIIKEYVYYGFFYIDKLDRIEYMTRDIVIISDTDSTIISFDAWYNYILNKVYNIDLPIKHEKFKLYDIIKADEFGDRPKRLLTEPVEPEYDYNFYTDEVIEIHRLRDMGKIIPQDSLKYSIINIIAYVCTELVVDYLARYCRNAGSEQPGVPCKMVMKNEFYFLSACITSNRRNYADVQVIQEGNVIPDKQSARLAIMGLPINKTTLPDGIKRKLQNILYEDVLTATNIDQVKIMKKLVIIEKEIIRSIMNKETIYYKPDNIAAISSYKKNPLSVNGISASLVYNELRTEDMPPINLEERNKIFKIKTNINRNNIDGIKDKYPDIYNKLLRLIEHPTLGSKLDTIAFPVDSQVPDWILEFVDIPTIVNDNLKNFPLESIGLRRLDNDSVNYSNIVSL
;
A
#
# COMPACT_ATOMS: atom_id res chain seq x y z
N MET A 1 -17.39 -43.19 -20.23
CA MET A 1 -16.08 -43.22 -19.59
C MET A 1 -15.88 -44.60 -18.95
N ASN A 2 -14.77 -45.24 -19.23
CA ASN A 2 -14.45 -46.51 -18.58
C ASN A 2 -13.87 -46.27 -17.17
N LYS A 3 -13.71 -47.38 -16.37
CA LYS A 3 -13.25 -47.29 -15.01
C LYS A 3 -11.85 -46.65 -14.89
N GLN A 4 -10.96 -46.90 -15.84
CA GLN A 4 -9.60 -46.35 -15.85
C GLN A 4 -9.61 -44.85 -16.15
N GLU A 5 -10.40 -44.41 -17.11
CA GLU A 5 -10.58 -42.99 -17.44
C GLU A 5 -11.17 -42.22 -16.28
N TYR A 6 -12.13 -42.82 -15.55
CA TYR A 6 -12.69 -42.26 -14.33
C TYR A 6 -11.62 -42.03 -13.26
N PHE A 7 -10.80 -43.04 -12.97
CA PHE A 7 -9.73 -42.90 -11.96
C PHE A 7 -8.66 -41.89 -12.40
N ASN A 8 -8.32 -41.87 -13.70
CA ASN A 8 -7.35 -40.92 -14.22
C ASN A 8 -7.85 -39.50 -14.07
N LEU A 9 -9.10 -39.22 -14.39
CA LEU A 9 -9.73 -37.90 -14.23
C LEU A 9 -9.70 -37.44 -12.78
N LEU A 10 -10.17 -38.26 -11.86
CA LEU A 10 -10.26 -37.89 -10.43
C LEU A 10 -8.88 -37.77 -9.75
N ASN A 11 -7.84 -38.34 -10.33
CA ASN A 11 -6.49 -38.25 -9.83
C ASN A 11 -5.69 -37.03 -10.34
N LEU A 12 -6.21 -36.29 -11.36
CA LEU A 12 -5.59 -35.07 -11.78
C LEU A 12 -5.51 -34.06 -10.62
N GLN A 13 -4.37 -33.43 -10.43
CA GLN A 13 -4.19 -32.49 -9.32
C GLN A 13 -5.20 -31.33 -9.38
N VAL A 14 -5.45 -30.80 -10.57
CA VAL A 14 -6.43 -29.74 -10.80
C VAL A 14 -7.85 -30.16 -10.40
N ILE A 15 -8.21 -31.42 -10.59
CA ILE A 15 -9.52 -31.97 -10.17
C ILE A 15 -9.56 -32.15 -8.66
N LYS A 16 -8.48 -32.63 -8.04
CA LYS A 16 -8.38 -32.72 -6.58
C LYS A 16 -8.54 -31.35 -5.93
N ASP A 17 -7.89 -30.34 -6.47
CA ASP A 17 -7.98 -28.98 -5.97
C ASP A 17 -9.40 -28.41 -6.17
N TYR A 18 -10.00 -28.64 -7.35
CA TYR A 18 -11.39 -28.24 -7.61
C TYR A 18 -12.40 -28.94 -6.69
N LYS A 19 -12.24 -30.24 -6.48
CA LYS A 19 -13.09 -31.01 -5.53
C LYS A 19 -13.00 -30.42 -4.11
N LYS A 20 -11.79 -30.11 -3.65
CA LYS A 20 -11.59 -29.50 -2.33
C LYS A 20 -12.35 -28.17 -2.23
N ILE A 21 -12.20 -27.29 -3.19
CA ILE A 21 -12.92 -26.01 -3.24
C ILE A 21 -14.44 -26.21 -3.24
N MET A 22 -14.93 -27.17 -4.01
CA MET A 22 -16.36 -27.48 -4.09
C MET A 22 -16.89 -28.06 -2.77
N ILE A 23 -16.14 -28.96 -2.13
CA ILE A 23 -16.51 -29.54 -0.83
C ILE A 23 -16.58 -28.41 0.21
N ASP A 24 -15.56 -27.56 0.27
CA ASP A 24 -15.51 -26.45 1.21
C ASP A 24 -16.68 -25.47 0.99
N GLY A 25 -17.00 -25.13 -0.26
CA GLY A 25 -18.13 -24.28 -0.60
C GLY A 25 -19.50 -24.88 -0.28
N LEU A 26 -19.68 -26.18 -0.57
CA LEU A 26 -20.94 -26.88 -0.27
C LEU A 26 -21.14 -27.12 1.23
N ARG A 27 -20.09 -27.36 1.97
CA ARG A 27 -20.16 -27.45 3.43
C ARG A 27 -20.67 -26.16 4.07
N ASN A 28 -20.30 -25.01 3.52
CA ASN A 28 -20.83 -23.73 3.97
C ASN A 28 -22.34 -23.62 3.81
N SER A 29 -22.90 -24.24 2.76
CA SER A 29 -24.34 -24.24 2.50
C SER A 29 -25.08 -25.39 3.18
N PHE A 30 -24.40 -26.52 3.40
CA PHE A 30 -24.99 -27.78 3.89
C PHE A 30 -24.12 -28.41 5.00
N PRO A 31 -24.03 -27.78 6.18
CA PRO A 31 -23.11 -28.19 7.24
C PRO A 31 -23.34 -29.57 7.84
N LEU A 32 -24.47 -30.18 7.59
CA LEU A 32 -24.88 -31.45 8.17
C LEU A 32 -24.74 -32.63 7.20
N LEU A 33 -24.29 -32.40 5.96
CA LEU A 33 -24.07 -33.49 5.02
C LEU A 33 -22.73 -34.18 5.31
N ASP A 34 -22.74 -35.50 5.19
CA ASP A 34 -21.52 -36.28 5.31
C ASP A 34 -20.53 -35.90 4.18
N THR A 35 -19.28 -35.83 4.54
CA THR A 35 -18.20 -35.54 3.59
C THR A 35 -18.16 -36.55 2.45
N THR A 36 -18.41 -37.82 2.74
CA THR A 36 -18.41 -38.90 1.74
C THR A 36 -19.52 -38.70 0.73
N GLU A 37 -20.73 -38.36 1.19
CA GLU A 37 -21.87 -38.10 0.32
C GLU A 37 -21.60 -36.84 -0.58
N LEU A 38 -20.99 -35.81 -0.03
CA LEU A 38 -20.59 -34.62 -0.77
C LEU A 38 -19.53 -34.95 -1.82
N GLU A 39 -18.54 -35.74 -1.47
CA GLU A 39 -17.50 -36.18 -2.41
C GLU A 39 -18.07 -37.02 -3.54
N GLU A 40 -18.97 -37.95 -3.24
CA GLU A 40 -19.63 -38.76 -4.24
C GLU A 40 -20.49 -37.89 -5.19
N ALA A 41 -21.26 -36.94 -4.67
CA ALA A 41 -22.06 -36.03 -5.46
C ALA A 41 -21.19 -35.13 -6.36
N ILE A 42 -20.07 -34.60 -5.84
CA ILE A 42 -19.13 -33.81 -6.62
C ILE A 42 -18.44 -34.66 -7.68
N ASN A 43 -17.98 -35.86 -7.34
CA ASN A 43 -17.39 -36.80 -8.30
C ASN A 43 -18.38 -37.13 -9.43
N TRP A 44 -19.64 -37.37 -9.08
CA TRP A 44 -20.69 -37.60 -10.06
C TRP A 44 -20.90 -36.37 -10.97
N SER A 45 -20.96 -35.20 -10.38
CA SER A 45 -21.12 -33.92 -11.11
C SER A 45 -19.94 -33.66 -12.07
N ILE A 46 -18.69 -33.84 -11.60
CA ILE A 46 -17.49 -33.70 -12.44
C ILE A 46 -17.58 -34.64 -13.65
N VAL A 47 -17.86 -35.87 -13.39
CA VAL A 47 -17.90 -36.92 -14.45
C VAL A 47 -19.04 -36.70 -15.44
N ASN A 48 -20.22 -36.29 -14.99
CA ASN A 48 -21.41 -36.22 -15.83
C ASN A 48 -21.66 -34.82 -16.43
N SER A 49 -21.19 -33.76 -15.79
CA SER A 49 -21.43 -32.38 -16.26
C SER A 49 -20.20 -31.75 -16.93
N TYR A 50 -19.05 -31.86 -16.33
CA TYR A 50 -17.85 -31.15 -16.81
C TYR A 50 -16.95 -31.99 -17.71
N TYR A 51 -16.94 -33.30 -17.54
CA TYR A 51 -16.09 -34.19 -18.32
C TYR A 51 -16.29 -34.05 -19.85
N ASN A 52 -17.54 -34.00 -20.32
CA ASN A 52 -17.91 -33.88 -21.71
C ASN A 52 -18.20 -32.43 -22.15
N ALA A 53 -18.07 -31.44 -21.29
CA ALA A 53 -18.28 -30.06 -21.69
C ALA A 53 -17.26 -29.66 -22.78
N PRO A 54 -17.69 -28.97 -23.82
CA PRO A 54 -16.78 -28.50 -24.87
C PRO A 54 -15.79 -27.50 -24.26
N ALA A 55 -14.51 -27.69 -24.55
CA ALA A 55 -13.44 -26.84 -24.11
C ALA A 55 -12.40 -26.68 -25.19
N LYS A 56 -11.69 -25.55 -25.17
CA LYS A 56 -10.61 -25.29 -26.13
C LYS A 56 -9.40 -24.63 -25.51
N ILE A 57 -8.24 -24.96 -26.06
CA ILE A 57 -7.00 -24.21 -25.79
C ILE A 57 -6.61 -23.49 -27.07
N SER A 58 -6.40 -22.19 -27.02
CA SER A 58 -5.92 -21.39 -28.12
C SER A 58 -4.45 -21.04 -27.93
N ASN A 59 -3.64 -21.31 -28.93
CA ASN A 59 -2.26 -20.80 -28.96
C ASN A 59 -2.26 -19.40 -29.56
N ASN A 60 -2.01 -18.41 -28.72
CA ASN A 60 -2.09 -17.01 -29.15
C ASN A 60 -1.01 -16.60 -30.15
N TYR A 61 0.09 -17.32 -30.23
CA TYR A 61 1.18 -17.05 -31.16
C TYR A 61 0.90 -17.69 -32.56
N THR A 62 0.64 -19.00 -32.59
CA THR A 62 0.41 -19.72 -33.82
C THR A 62 -1.02 -19.62 -34.34
N LYS A 63 -1.94 -19.10 -33.52
CA LYS A 63 -3.40 -19.07 -33.77
C LYS A 63 -4.03 -20.47 -33.95
N GLN A 64 -3.33 -21.52 -33.58
CA GLN A 64 -3.87 -22.86 -33.51
C GLN A 64 -4.82 -23.02 -32.33
N GLU A 65 -5.92 -23.69 -32.58
CA GLU A 65 -6.90 -24.05 -31.57
C GLU A 65 -6.94 -25.56 -31.42
N ILE A 66 -6.93 -26.04 -30.19
CA ILE A 66 -7.17 -27.43 -29.82
C ILE A 66 -8.58 -27.46 -29.25
N ASN A 67 -9.50 -28.06 -30.00
CA ASN A 67 -10.88 -28.23 -29.60
C ASN A 67 -11.07 -29.66 -29.06
N GLY A 68 -11.79 -29.79 -27.98
CA GLY A 68 -12.06 -31.05 -27.32
C GLY A 68 -13.06 -30.90 -26.19
N THR A 69 -12.92 -31.73 -25.20
CA THR A 69 -13.69 -31.69 -23.95
C THR A 69 -12.83 -31.17 -22.79
N VAL A 70 -13.43 -30.88 -21.63
CA VAL A 70 -12.69 -30.49 -20.43
C VAL A 70 -11.62 -31.51 -20.06
N ILE A 71 -11.91 -32.84 -20.19
CA ILE A 71 -10.90 -33.85 -19.89
C ILE A 71 -9.71 -33.80 -20.84
N ASP A 72 -9.92 -33.48 -22.11
CA ASP A 72 -8.82 -33.34 -23.08
C ASP A 72 -7.91 -32.16 -22.69
N VAL A 73 -8.49 -31.05 -22.24
CA VAL A 73 -7.76 -29.89 -21.74
C VAL A 73 -6.97 -30.25 -20.48
N LEU A 74 -7.58 -30.93 -19.53
CA LEU A 74 -6.93 -31.35 -18.27
C LEU A 74 -5.78 -32.34 -18.56
N ASN A 75 -5.98 -33.32 -19.41
CA ASN A 75 -4.93 -34.24 -19.84
C ASN A 75 -3.80 -33.50 -20.57
N TYR A 76 -4.12 -32.48 -21.37
CA TYR A 76 -3.13 -31.65 -22.03
C TYR A 76 -2.28 -30.87 -21.00
N ILE A 77 -2.92 -30.27 -19.99
CA ILE A 77 -2.24 -29.55 -18.93
C ILE A 77 -1.33 -30.49 -18.13
N GLU A 78 -1.82 -31.66 -17.73
CA GLU A 78 -1.04 -32.61 -16.94
C GLU A 78 0.17 -33.13 -17.71
N ARG A 79 0.00 -33.45 -19.00
CA ARG A 79 1.09 -33.93 -19.87
C ARG A 79 2.17 -32.90 -20.11
N LEU A 80 1.81 -31.61 -20.23
CA LEU A 80 2.77 -30.52 -20.49
C LEU A 80 3.33 -29.90 -19.23
N GLU A 81 2.67 -30.11 -18.10
CA GLU A 81 3.03 -29.45 -16.83
C GLU A 81 3.35 -27.96 -17.00
N PRO A 82 2.47 -27.16 -17.60
CA PRO A 82 2.74 -25.75 -17.85
C PRO A 82 2.79 -24.98 -16.56
N ILE A 83 3.33 -23.76 -16.61
CA ILE A 83 3.11 -22.76 -15.57
C ILE A 83 1.70 -22.23 -15.75
N VAL A 84 0.86 -22.37 -14.72
CA VAL A 84 -0.52 -21.87 -14.71
C VAL A 84 -0.59 -20.57 -13.93
N THR A 85 -1.11 -19.52 -14.56
CA THR A 85 -1.27 -18.22 -13.90
C THR A 85 -2.68 -18.05 -13.33
N SER A 86 -2.85 -17.11 -12.41
CA SER A 86 -4.16 -16.77 -11.82
C SER A 86 -5.21 -16.27 -12.83
N SER A 87 -4.81 -15.96 -14.06
CA SER A 87 -5.69 -15.60 -15.18
C SER A 87 -6.07 -16.80 -16.07
N GLY A 88 -5.58 -18.01 -15.77
CA GLY A 88 -5.78 -19.19 -16.59
C GLY A 88 -4.90 -19.25 -17.84
N VAL A 89 -3.96 -18.33 -17.99
CA VAL A 89 -2.97 -18.38 -19.11
C VAL A 89 -1.90 -19.40 -18.77
N LEU A 90 -1.62 -20.27 -19.76
CA LEU A 90 -0.64 -21.34 -19.63
C LEU A 90 0.68 -20.93 -20.31
N PHE A 91 1.79 -21.05 -19.58
CA PHE A 91 3.13 -20.78 -20.10
C PHE A 91 3.94 -22.07 -20.16
N LYS A 92 4.73 -22.21 -21.21
CA LYS A 92 5.73 -23.29 -21.27
C LYS A 92 6.77 -23.14 -20.16
N LYS A 93 7.14 -24.24 -19.51
CA LYS A 93 8.33 -24.27 -18.64
C LYS A 93 9.57 -24.05 -19.49
N HIS A 94 10.46 -23.19 -19.00
CA HIS A 94 11.78 -23.02 -19.61
C HIS A 94 12.69 -24.19 -19.24
N LYS A 95 13.18 -24.92 -20.26
CA LYS A 95 14.21 -25.95 -20.07
C LYS A 95 15.62 -25.38 -20.18
N GLU A 96 15.78 -24.18 -20.71
CA GLU A 96 17.06 -23.53 -21.01
C GLU A 96 17.01 -22.03 -20.68
N ALA A 97 18.07 -21.28 -20.99
CA ALA A 97 18.27 -19.89 -20.64
C ALA A 97 17.03 -18.98 -20.82
N PRO A 98 16.84 -17.98 -19.93
CA PRO A 98 15.71 -17.07 -19.99
C PRO A 98 15.64 -16.33 -21.33
N ASN A 99 14.42 -16.04 -21.80
CA ASN A 99 14.22 -15.35 -23.09
C ASN A 99 14.82 -13.92 -23.08
N PRO A 100 15.07 -13.33 -24.26
CA PRO A 100 15.70 -12.01 -24.37
C PRO A 100 15.00 -10.91 -23.58
N LEU A 101 13.65 -10.93 -23.54
CA LEU A 101 12.84 -9.95 -22.78
C LEU A 101 13.12 -10.06 -21.28
N CYS A 102 13.16 -11.28 -20.74
CA CYS A 102 13.51 -11.51 -19.33
C CYS A 102 14.94 -11.04 -19.01
N LYS A 103 15.91 -11.31 -19.93
CA LYS A 103 17.30 -10.83 -19.77
C LYS A 103 17.35 -9.30 -19.72
N MET A 104 16.62 -8.63 -20.59
CA MET A 104 16.56 -7.16 -20.64
C MET A 104 15.98 -6.58 -19.34
N ILE A 105 14.84 -7.12 -18.86
CA ILE A 105 14.21 -6.70 -17.59
C ILE A 105 15.16 -6.92 -16.42
N MET A 106 15.85 -8.06 -16.36
CA MET A 106 16.84 -8.35 -15.34
C MET A 106 18.03 -7.37 -15.40
N GLY A 107 18.42 -6.91 -16.59
CA GLY A 107 19.41 -5.85 -16.77
C GLY A 107 18.98 -4.55 -16.09
N PHE A 108 17.75 -4.09 -16.32
CA PHE A 108 17.19 -2.88 -15.69
C PHE A 108 17.12 -3.02 -14.16
N ILE A 109 16.65 -4.18 -13.65
CA ILE A 109 16.58 -4.43 -12.21
C ILE A 109 17.97 -4.38 -11.57
N ASN A 110 18.96 -5.03 -12.15
CA ASN A 110 20.32 -5.05 -11.63
C ASN A 110 20.96 -3.65 -11.66
N GLN A 111 20.81 -2.91 -12.77
CA GLN A 111 21.35 -1.56 -12.88
C GLN A 111 20.68 -0.60 -11.91
N ARG A 112 19.36 -0.72 -11.71
CA ARG A 112 18.63 0.03 -10.68
C ARG A 112 19.20 -0.23 -9.28
N ALA A 113 19.49 -1.48 -8.94
CA ALA A 113 20.09 -1.83 -7.65
C ALA A 113 21.46 -1.17 -7.44
N VAL A 114 22.28 -1.10 -8.49
CA VAL A 114 23.59 -0.38 -8.46
C VAL A 114 23.36 1.10 -8.20
N TYR A 115 22.47 1.77 -8.93
CA TYR A 115 22.19 3.19 -8.73
C TYR A 115 21.59 3.49 -7.35
N LYS A 116 20.70 2.64 -6.83
CA LYS A 116 20.21 2.77 -5.46
C LYS A 116 21.36 2.68 -4.43
N LYS A 117 22.28 1.74 -4.59
CA LYS A 117 23.43 1.62 -3.69
C LYS A 117 24.33 2.86 -3.74
N GLU A 118 24.57 3.42 -4.93
CA GLU A 118 25.32 4.67 -5.05
C GLU A 118 24.57 5.86 -4.44
N MET A 119 23.26 5.98 -4.66
CA MET A 119 22.42 7.03 -4.10
C MET A 119 22.54 7.14 -2.58
N PHE A 120 22.52 6.01 -1.87
CA PHE A 120 22.58 5.99 -0.40
C PHE A 120 23.96 6.32 0.19
N LYS A 121 24.99 6.52 -0.64
CA LYS A 121 26.28 7.05 -0.16
C LYS A 121 26.24 8.56 0.12
N TYR A 122 25.21 9.25 -0.32
CA TYR A 122 25.08 10.70 -0.24
C TYR A 122 23.86 11.10 0.59
N PRO A 123 23.90 12.25 1.29
CA PRO A 123 22.76 12.74 2.05
C PRO A 123 21.56 13.02 1.14
N LYS A 124 20.36 12.66 1.59
CA LYS A 124 19.12 12.97 0.86
C LYS A 124 18.98 14.48 0.62
N GLY A 125 18.74 14.85 -0.64
CA GLY A 125 18.65 16.26 -1.08
C GLY A 125 19.98 16.87 -1.57
N SER A 126 21.11 16.13 -1.53
CA SER A 126 22.33 16.55 -2.22
C SER A 126 22.23 16.37 -3.74
N ALA A 127 23.02 17.09 -4.52
CA ALA A 127 23.02 16.98 -5.97
C ALA A 127 23.37 15.57 -6.46
N GLU A 128 24.31 14.91 -5.79
CA GLU A 128 24.71 13.53 -6.06
C GLU A 128 23.59 12.55 -5.74
N PHE A 129 22.91 12.71 -4.59
CA PHE A 129 21.76 11.89 -4.26
C PHE A 129 20.67 12.01 -5.34
N GLU A 130 20.30 13.23 -5.73
CA GLU A 130 19.27 13.45 -6.74
C GLU A 130 19.67 12.91 -8.12
N LYS A 131 20.95 13.00 -8.49
CA LYS A 131 21.48 12.41 -9.71
C LYS A 131 21.24 10.89 -9.75
N PHE A 132 21.65 10.17 -8.71
CA PHE A 132 21.50 8.71 -8.66
C PHE A 132 20.03 8.31 -8.45
N ASN A 133 19.24 9.14 -7.78
CA ASN A 133 17.81 8.97 -7.69
C ASN A 133 17.12 9.04 -9.06
N LEU A 134 17.46 10.00 -9.89
CA LEU A 134 16.97 10.10 -11.26
C LEU A 134 17.39 8.89 -12.11
N LEU A 135 18.63 8.44 -12.00
CA LEU A 135 19.12 7.28 -12.74
C LEU A 135 18.39 5.98 -12.34
N GLN A 136 18.19 5.73 -11.04
CA GLN A 136 17.42 4.55 -10.61
C GLN A 136 15.94 4.62 -11.00
N LEU A 137 15.35 5.83 -11.05
CA LEU A 137 13.98 6.03 -11.54
C LEU A 137 13.88 5.78 -13.04
N LEU A 138 14.89 6.16 -13.82
CA LEU A 138 14.94 5.87 -15.25
C LEU A 138 14.93 4.36 -15.52
N GLU A 139 15.72 3.59 -14.78
CA GLU A 139 15.69 2.12 -14.91
C GLU A 139 14.36 1.50 -14.50
N LYS A 140 13.70 2.06 -13.48
CA LYS A 140 12.34 1.67 -13.12
C LYS A 140 11.34 1.96 -14.25
N LEU A 141 11.44 3.12 -14.89
CA LEU A 141 10.60 3.48 -16.02
C LEU A 141 10.85 2.59 -17.24
N ASN A 142 12.09 2.22 -17.53
CA ASN A 142 12.45 1.31 -18.60
C ASN A 142 11.83 -0.09 -18.38
N GLY A 143 11.92 -0.62 -17.16
CA GLY A 143 11.28 -1.88 -16.78
C GLY A 143 9.76 -1.83 -16.94
N ASN A 144 9.12 -0.77 -16.47
CA ASN A 144 7.67 -0.58 -16.60
C ASN A 144 7.23 -0.35 -18.06
N ALA A 145 8.03 0.37 -18.85
CA ALA A 145 7.76 0.56 -20.27
C ALA A 145 7.80 -0.76 -21.03
N THR A 146 8.70 -1.67 -20.68
CA THR A 146 8.76 -3.01 -21.26
C THR A 146 7.46 -3.80 -21.03
N TYR A 147 6.87 -3.69 -19.82
CA TYR A 147 5.54 -4.23 -19.57
C TYR A 147 4.46 -3.51 -20.41
N GLY A 148 4.51 -2.17 -20.46
CA GLY A 148 3.55 -1.36 -21.24
C GLY A 148 3.54 -1.73 -22.73
N VAL A 149 4.70 -2.10 -23.30
CA VAL A 149 4.83 -2.57 -24.68
C VAL A 149 4.03 -3.84 -24.95
N LEU A 150 3.90 -4.75 -23.97
CA LEU A 150 3.08 -5.96 -24.08
C LEU A 150 1.58 -5.66 -24.15
N GLY A 151 1.13 -4.58 -23.51
CA GLY A 151 -0.28 -4.14 -23.52
C GLY A 151 -0.65 -3.16 -24.64
N ALA A 152 0.31 -2.67 -25.43
CA ALA A 152 0.07 -1.67 -26.45
C ALA A 152 -0.21 -2.31 -27.84
N PRO A 153 -1.42 -2.14 -28.43
CA PRO A 153 -1.77 -2.77 -29.72
C PRO A 153 -0.85 -2.41 -30.88
N SER A 154 -0.18 -1.25 -30.82
CA SER A 154 0.77 -0.79 -31.84
C SER A 154 2.17 -1.38 -31.70
N SER A 155 2.43 -2.16 -30.65
CA SER A 155 3.73 -2.74 -30.38
C SER A 155 3.96 -4.05 -31.13
N ALA A 156 5.19 -4.27 -31.61
CA ALA A 156 5.61 -5.55 -32.16
C ALA A 156 5.59 -6.71 -31.13
N PHE A 157 5.62 -6.37 -29.81
CA PHE A 157 5.56 -7.34 -28.71
C PHE A 157 4.16 -7.43 -28.08
N TYR A 158 3.14 -6.88 -28.73
CA TYR A 158 1.79 -6.88 -28.19
C TYR A 158 1.30 -8.30 -27.90
N ASN A 159 0.96 -8.53 -26.65
CA ASN A 159 0.32 -9.76 -26.19
C ASN A 159 -0.51 -9.46 -24.93
N ILE A 160 -1.80 -9.19 -25.13
CA ILE A 160 -2.70 -8.79 -24.04
C ILE A 160 -2.81 -9.87 -22.96
N TYR A 161 -2.74 -11.14 -23.31
CA TYR A 161 -2.86 -12.25 -22.36
C TYR A 161 -1.64 -12.32 -21.43
N VAL A 162 -0.44 -12.06 -21.96
CA VAL A 162 0.78 -11.96 -21.13
C VAL A 162 0.69 -10.75 -20.20
N ALA A 163 0.26 -9.60 -20.72
CA ALA A 163 0.08 -8.38 -19.91
C ALA A 163 -0.95 -8.60 -18.80
N GLU A 164 -2.08 -9.23 -19.11
CA GLU A 164 -3.11 -9.57 -18.14
C GLU A 164 -2.59 -10.58 -17.10
N ALA A 165 -1.88 -11.61 -17.51
CA ALA A 165 -1.31 -12.60 -16.61
C ALA A 165 -0.36 -11.97 -15.59
N VAL A 166 0.51 -11.03 -16.00
CA VAL A 166 1.43 -10.31 -15.10
C VAL A 166 0.64 -9.51 -14.04
N THR A 167 -0.38 -8.76 -14.45
CA THR A 167 -1.14 -7.93 -13.51
C THR A 167 -2.02 -8.74 -12.57
N ARG A 168 -2.69 -9.79 -13.07
CA ARG A 168 -3.51 -10.67 -12.23
C ARG A 168 -2.67 -11.45 -11.24
N GLN A 169 -1.50 -11.95 -11.67
CA GLN A 169 -0.58 -12.66 -10.81
C GLN A 169 -0.03 -11.73 -9.70
N GLY A 170 0.35 -10.50 -10.06
CA GLY A 170 0.76 -9.48 -9.09
C GLY A 170 -0.34 -9.19 -8.05
N ARG A 171 -1.60 -9.08 -8.49
CA ARG A 171 -2.75 -8.91 -7.59
C ARG A 171 -2.89 -10.08 -6.63
N SER A 172 -2.79 -11.31 -7.12
CA SER A 172 -2.86 -12.50 -6.26
C SER A 172 -1.76 -12.50 -5.20
N TYR A 173 -0.52 -12.15 -5.56
CA TYR A 173 0.59 -12.08 -4.60
C TYR A 173 0.34 -11.04 -3.50
N ILE A 174 -0.12 -9.85 -3.87
CA ILE A 174 -0.38 -8.81 -2.88
C ILE A 174 -1.56 -9.20 -1.97
N SER A 175 -2.60 -9.80 -2.52
CA SER A 175 -3.74 -10.28 -1.75
C SER A 175 -3.33 -11.36 -0.75
N CYS A 176 -2.49 -12.29 -1.16
CA CYS A 176 -1.92 -13.29 -0.25
C CYS A 176 -1.08 -12.66 0.86
N SER A 177 -0.30 -11.61 0.55
CA SER A 177 0.49 -10.89 1.55
C SER A 177 -0.40 -10.17 2.56
N ILE A 178 -1.49 -9.54 2.12
CA ILE A 178 -2.48 -8.91 3.00
C ILE A 178 -3.05 -9.95 3.96
N MET A 179 -3.53 -11.08 3.44
CA MET A 179 -4.10 -12.14 4.26
C MET A 179 -3.10 -12.69 5.28
N LEU A 180 -1.85 -12.86 4.88
CA LEU A 180 -0.79 -13.32 5.78
C LEU A 180 -0.59 -12.34 6.95
N PHE A 181 -0.45 -11.05 6.67
CA PHE A 181 -0.25 -10.04 7.71
C PHE A 181 -1.47 -9.88 8.62
N GLU A 182 -2.67 -9.80 8.06
CA GLU A 182 -3.89 -9.69 8.86
C GLU A 182 -4.14 -10.92 9.72
N SER A 183 -3.92 -12.13 9.21
CA SER A 183 -4.12 -13.35 9.99
C SER A 183 -3.07 -13.52 11.08
N PHE A 184 -1.81 -13.17 10.83
CA PHE A 184 -0.71 -13.42 11.73
C PHE A 184 -0.49 -12.30 12.76
N LEU A 185 -0.43 -11.03 12.30
CA LEU A 185 -0.16 -9.88 13.16
C LEU A 185 -1.41 -9.32 13.85
N ALA A 186 -2.57 -9.36 13.20
CA ALA A 186 -3.81 -8.84 13.75
C ALA A 186 -4.70 -9.90 14.38
N ASN A 187 -4.38 -11.19 14.19
CA ASN A 187 -5.32 -12.28 14.49
C ASN A 187 -6.70 -12.07 13.83
N ASN A 188 -6.71 -11.51 12.65
CA ASN A 188 -7.92 -11.15 11.92
C ASN A 188 -8.38 -12.30 11.00
N VAL A 189 -8.35 -13.51 11.55
CA VAL A 189 -8.97 -14.69 10.93
C VAL A 189 -10.39 -14.78 11.46
N LYS A 190 -11.39 -14.54 10.60
CA LYS A 190 -12.78 -14.62 10.97
C LYS A 190 -13.47 -15.75 10.22
N PHE A 191 -14.18 -16.57 10.96
CA PHE A 191 -15.01 -17.66 10.43
C PHE A 191 -16.49 -17.27 10.47
N ASN A 192 -17.21 -17.56 9.40
CA ASN A 192 -18.64 -17.25 9.25
C ASN A 192 -19.48 -18.50 9.07
N SER A 193 -18.93 -19.68 9.33
CA SER A 193 -19.65 -20.96 9.40
C SER A 193 -18.89 -22.00 10.16
N LEU A 194 -19.59 -22.99 10.70
CA LEU A 194 -18.99 -24.18 11.33
C LEU A 194 -18.05 -24.90 10.38
N ASN A 195 -18.40 -24.98 9.11
CA ASN A 195 -17.57 -25.69 8.14
C ASN A 195 -16.24 -24.99 7.84
N GLU A 196 -16.19 -23.68 7.86
CA GLU A 196 -14.93 -22.97 7.75
C GLU A 196 -13.99 -23.35 8.91
N ILE A 197 -14.52 -23.46 10.13
CA ILE A 197 -13.73 -23.89 11.30
C ILE A 197 -13.27 -25.33 11.14
N ILE A 198 -14.18 -26.24 10.76
CA ILE A 198 -13.82 -27.65 10.58
C ILE A 198 -12.78 -27.80 9.47
N THR A 199 -12.96 -27.13 8.35
CA THR A 199 -11.99 -27.12 7.25
C THR A 199 -10.63 -26.60 7.69
N PHE A 200 -10.61 -25.54 8.51
CA PHE A 200 -9.37 -25.05 9.10
C PHE A 200 -8.69 -26.10 9.98
N ILE A 201 -9.45 -26.76 10.88
CA ILE A 201 -8.96 -27.84 11.73
C ILE A 201 -8.36 -28.95 10.88
N ASP A 202 -9.11 -29.45 9.89
CA ASP A 202 -8.69 -30.55 9.01
C ASP A 202 -7.42 -30.21 8.24
N ASN A 203 -7.30 -28.99 7.75
CA ASN A 203 -6.12 -28.52 7.06
C ASN A 203 -4.90 -28.44 7.97
N VAL A 204 -5.06 -28.00 9.22
CA VAL A 204 -3.96 -27.97 10.22
C VAL A 204 -3.51 -29.37 10.55
N VAL A 205 -4.43 -30.31 10.74
CA VAL A 205 -4.13 -31.73 11.00
C VAL A 205 -3.41 -32.37 9.80
N ASN A 206 -3.88 -32.12 8.57
CA ASN A 206 -3.25 -32.63 7.34
C ASN A 206 -1.83 -32.08 7.15
N GLU A 207 -1.64 -30.78 7.39
CA GLU A 207 -0.31 -30.16 7.33
C GLU A 207 0.68 -30.81 8.27
N ARG A 208 0.26 -31.18 9.49
CA ARG A 208 1.08 -31.92 10.45
C ARG A 208 1.50 -33.29 9.90
N ASN A 209 0.58 -34.02 9.27
CA ASN A 209 0.84 -35.33 8.73
C ASN A 209 1.87 -35.32 7.58
N GLU A 210 1.99 -34.22 6.87
CA GLU A 210 2.93 -34.02 5.76
C GLU A 210 4.31 -33.53 6.21
N ARG A 211 4.43 -32.95 7.40
CA ARG A 211 5.67 -32.36 7.92
C ARG A 211 6.13 -33.05 9.19
N LYS A 212 7.41 -33.41 9.27
CA LYS A 212 8.06 -33.77 10.53
C LYS A 212 8.24 -32.52 11.38
N PHE A 213 7.82 -32.58 12.63
CA PHE A 213 8.08 -31.53 13.61
C PHE A 213 9.60 -31.41 13.90
N ASP A 214 10.00 -30.18 14.14
CA ASP A 214 11.31 -29.91 14.71
C ASP A 214 11.22 -30.10 16.24
N ASP A 215 12.02 -31.02 16.80
CA ASP A 215 12.07 -31.26 18.25
C ASP A 215 12.39 -30.01 19.09
N ARG A 216 12.89 -28.95 18.43
CA ARG A 216 13.10 -27.65 19.06
C ARG A 216 11.80 -26.89 19.39
N LEU A 217 10.66 -27.37 18.90
CA LEU A 217 9.33 -26.75 19.05
C LEU A 217 8.51 -27.40 20.20
N ILE A 218 9.14 -27.94 21.18
CA ILE A 218 8.45 -28.45 22.35
C ILE A 218 7.72 -27.28 23.01
N LEU A 219 6.40 -27.39 23.05
CA LEU A 219 5.54 -26.45 23.74
C LEU A 219 5.63 -26.72 25.24
N ASP A 220 5.98 -25.71 26.01
CA ASP A 220 6.13 -25.82 27.47
C ASP A 220 4.78 -26.03 28.19
N ARG A 221 3.68 -25.96 27.45
CA ARG A 221 2.31 -26.04 27.97
C ARG A 221 1.42 -26.87 27.06
N ASN A 222 0.65 -27.80 27.63
CA ASN A 222 -0.43 -28.47 26.93
C ASN A 222 -1.71 -27.67 27.04
N ILE A 223 -2.30 -27.35 25.88
CA ILE A 223 -3.57 -26.68 25.77
C ILE A 223 -4.71 -27.66 26.04
N THR A 224 -5.70 -27.26 26.82
CA THR A 224 -6.89 -28.09 27.05
C THR A 224 -7.85 -28.00 25.86
N HIS A 225 -8.72 -28.99 25.69
CA HIS A 225 -9.77 -28.99 24.68
C HIS A 225 -10.68 -27.74 24.80
N ALA A 226 -10.98 -27.33 26.04
CA ALA A 226 -11.81 -26.15 26.30
C ALA A 226 -11.11 -24.86 25.85
N GLU A 227 -9.82 -24.70 26.14
CA GLU A 227 -9.05 -23.52 25.66
C GLU A 227 -9.02 -23.45 24.14
N CYS A 228 -8.80 -24.58 23.47
CA CYS A 228 -8.85 -24.65 22.02
C CYS A 228 -10.23 -24.27 21.46
N PHE A 229 -11.30 -24.79 22.07
CA PHE A 229 -12.68 -24.47 21.68
C PHE A 229 -12.96 -22.97 21.81
N TYR A 230 -12.67 -22.37 22.97
CA TYR A 230 -12.90 -20.94 23.18
C TYR A 230 -12.05 -20.09 22.24
N LYS A 231 -10.80 -20.49 21.97
CA LYS A 231 -9.95 -19.80 21.01
C LYS A 231 -10.53 -19.78 19.60
N LEU A 232 -11.13 -20.88 19.15
CA LEU A 232 -11.83 -20.95 17.88
C LEU A 232 -13.13 -20.11 17.88
N MET A 233 -13.84 -20.11 19.00
CA MET A 233 -15.04 -19.27 19.15
C MET A 233 -14.72 -17.76 19.08
N ASP A 234 -13.57 -17.33 19.60
CA ASP A 234 -13.11 -15.93 19.48
C ASP A 234 -12.84 -15.52 18.02
N THR A 235 -12.65 -16.48 17.13
CA THR A 235 -12.46 -16.24 15.69
C THR A 235 -13.76 -16.28 14.89
N VAL A 236 -14.92 -16.44 15.52
CA VAL A 236 -16.23 -16.41 14.86
C VAL A 236 -16.59 -14.96 14.51
N ASP A 237 -17.06 -14.75 13.29
CA ASP A 237 -17.67 -13.47 12.90
C ASP A 237 -19.14 -13.43 13.31
N PHE A 238 -19.40 -13.00 14.54
CA PHE A 238 -20.75 -12.93 15.10
C PHE A 238 -21.68 -11.93 14.37
N LEU A 239 -21.16 -11.10 13.49
CA LEU A 239 -21.99 -10.24 12.64
C LEU A 239 -22.56 -11.00 11.45
N LEU A 240 -21.86 -12.04 10.98
CA LEU A 240 -22.28 -12.83 9.83
C LEU A 240 -22.90 -14.19 10.23
N TRP A 241 -22.48 -14.76 11.35
CA TRP A 241 -22.94 -16.06 11.79
C TRP A 241 -22.91 -16.18 13.31
N ILE A 242 -24.03 -16.62 13.88
CA ILE A 242 -24.17 -16.96 15.29
C ILE A 242 -24.33 -18.47 15.38
N PRO A 243 -23.32 -19.21 15.93
CA PRO A 243 -23.40 -20.65 16.06
C PRO A 243 -24.57 -21.10 16.92
N THR A 244 -25.31 -22.10 16.46
CA THR A 244 -26.36 -22.76 17.25
C THR A 244 -25.74 -23.70 18.28
N GLU A 245 -26.51 -24.06 19.32
CA GLU A 245 -26.05 -25.06 20.32
C GLU A 245 -25.65 -26.38 19.66
N LYS A 246 -26.35 -26.80 18.61
CA LYS A 246 -26.01 -28.01 17.86
C LYS A 246 -24.66 -27.87 17.13
N GLU A 247 -24.41 -26.76 16.48
CA GLU A 247 -23.14 -26.50 15.79
C GLU A 247 -21.99 -26.40 16.78
N MET A 248 -22.18 -25.76 17.92
CA MET A 248 -21.19 -25.72 19.01
C MET A 248 -20.91 -27.11 19.55
N GLY A 249 -21.94 -27.95 19.70
CA GLY A 249 -21.79 -29.36 20.11
C GLY A 249 -20.95 -30.17 19.10
N LEU A 250 -21.22 -30.02 17.80
CA LEU A 250 -20.44 -30.69 16.74
C LEU A 250 -18.99 -30.23 16.72
N LEU A 251 -18.75 -28.93 16.89
CA LEU A 251 -17.38 -28.40 17.00
C LEU A 251 -16.65 -28.98 18.23
N TRP A 252 -17.33 -29.03 19.37
CA TRP A 252 -16.79 -29.60 20.59
C TRP A 252 -16.42 -31.09 20.42
N GLU A 253 -17.31 -31.91 19.84
CA GLU A 253 -17.05 -33.32 19.53
C GLU A 253 -15.84 -33.46 18.59
N ARG A 254 -15.72 -32.59 17.58
CA ARG A 254 -14.57 -32.60 16.68
C ARG A 254 -13.26 -32.31 17.42
N ILE A 255 -13.25 -31.36 18.33
CA ILE A 255 -12.09 -30.99 19.15
C ILE A 255 -11.69 -32.11 20.09
N LEU A 256 -12.66 -32.76 20.73
CA LEU A 256 -12.42 -33.93 21.62
C LEU A 256 -11.71 -35.08 20.92
N GLY A 257 -11.94 -35.24 19.61
CA GLY A 257 -11.29 -36.27 18.79
C GLY A 257 -9.87 -35.93 18.33
N LEU A 258 -9.33 -34.75 18.66
CA LEU A 258 -8.00 -34.32 18.23
C LEU A 258 -6.91 -34.82 19.20
N SER A 259 -5.72 -35.02 18.65
CA SER A 259 -4.53 -35.28 19.46
C SER A 259 -4.10 -34.02 20.22
N GLN A 260 -3.37 -34.20 21.34
CA GLN A 260 -2.82 -33.05 22.09
C GLN A 260 -1.95 -32.16 21.24
N GLU A 261 -1.23 -32.72 20.29
CA GLU A 261 -0.38 -32.00 19.37
C GLU A 261 -1.20 -31.16 18.40
N ASP A 262 -2.31 -31.70 17.87
CA ASP A 262 -3.21 -30.95 16.97
C ASP A 262 -3.88 -29.77 17.69
N ILE A 263 -4.34 -30.00 18.94
CA ILE A 263 -4.93 -28.98 19.79
C ILE A 263 -3.94 -27.83 20.02
N ASN A 264 -2.71 -28.14 20.39
CA ASN A 264 -1.64 -27.18 20.61
C ASN A 264 -1.40 -26.37 19.32
N ARG A 265 -1.33 -27.01 18.15
CA ARG A 265 -1.11 -26.35 16.88
C ARG A 265 -2.26 -25.42 16.52
N ILE A 266 -3.49 -25.87 16.63
CA ILE A 266 -4.68 -25.09 16.32
C ILE A 266 -4.73 -23.84 17.20
N TYR A 267 -4.45 -23.97 18.48
CA TYR A 267 -4.48 -22.87 19.44
C TYR A 267 -3.49 -21.75 19.10
N TYR A 268 -2.25 -22.10 18.74
CA TYR A 268 -1.19 -21.13 18.43
C TYR A 268 -1.15 -20.71 16.95
N LYS A 269 -1.97 -21.32 16.09
CA LYS A 269 -1.91 -21.09 14.64
C LYS A 269 -2.30 -19.64 14.29
N ASN A 270 -1.53 -19.05 13.38
CA ASN A 270 -1.75 -17.71 12.81
C ASN A 270 -1.94 -16.55 13.81
N ASN A 271 -1.48 -16.68 15.02
CA ASN A 271 -1.63 -15.65 16.04
C ASN A 271 -0.31 -15.36 16.74
N LEU A 272 0.36 -14.29 16.34
CA LEU A 272 1.64 -13.91 16.92
C LEU A 272 1.56 -13.66 18.43
N TYR A 273 0.51 -13.00 18.90
CA TYR A 273 0.38 -12.62 20.32
C TYR A 273 0.18 -13.85 21.22
N THR A 274 -0.71 -14.77 20.81
CA THR A 274 -0.89 -16.05 21.52
C THR A 274 0.41 -16.87 21.51
N PHE A 275 1.12 -16.87 20.37
CA PHE A 275 2.40 -17.55 20.25
C PHE A 275 3.47 -16.98 21.19
N CYS A 276 3.47 -15.66 21.41
CA CYS A 276 4.35 -15.00 22.38
C CYS A 276 3.96 -15.23 23.85
N GLU A 277 2.85 -15.91 24.15
CA GLU A 277 2.58 -16.43 25.51
C GLU A 277 3.56 -17.53 25.92
N LEU A 278 4.23 -18.19 24.95
CA LEU A 278 5.24 -19.19 25.22
C LEU A 278 6.51 -18.53 25.79
N PRO A 279 6.96 -18.92 27.01
CA PRO A 279 8.13 -18.33 27.65
C PRO A 279 9.37 -18.34 26.76
N ARG A 280 9.59 -19.45 26.05
CA ARG A 280 10.71 -19.61 25.12
C ARG A 280 10.78 -18.54 24.03
N ILE A 281 9.63 -18.12 23.49
CA ILE A 281 9.58 -17.09 22.45
C ILE A 281 9.95 -15.74 23.05
N ASN A 282 9.39 -15.42 24.22
CA ASN A 282 9.75 -14.20 24.93
C ASN A 282 11.24 -14.18 25.30
N ASP A 283 11.80 -15.31 25.75
CA ASP A 283 13.22 -15.42 26.06
C ASP A 283 14.11 -15.18 24.82
N ILE A 284 13.72 -15.67 23.65
CA ILE A 284 14.44 -15.38 22.40
C ILE A 284 14.36 -13.89 22.08
N ILE A 285 13.18 -13.27 22.16
CA ILE A 285 12.99 -11.85 21.90
C ILE A 285 13.82 -11.00 22.87
N LEU A 286 13.76 -11.31 24.17
CA LEU A 286 14.53 -10.63 25.20
C LEU A 286 16.06 -10.80 25.01
N ARG A 287 16.49 -11.98 24.56
CA ARG A 287 17.89 -12.25 24.26
C ARG A 287 18.36 -11.40 23.06
N ILE A 288 17.56 -11.36 21.98
CA ILE A 288 17.86 -10.49 20.82
C ILE A 288 17.99 -9.03 21.28
N LEU A 289 17.05 -8.53 22.07
CA LEU A 289 17.08 -7.16 22.55
C LEU A 289 18.24 -6.90 23.52
N GLY A 290 18.62 -7.90 24.35
CA GLY A 290 19.74 -7.83 25.28
C GLY A 290 21.13 -7.84 24.63
N GLU A 291 21.27 -8.49 23.48
CA GLU A 291 22.50 -8.51 22.66
C GLU A 291 22.74 -7.22 21.88
N LEU A 292 21.69 -6.38 21.75
CA LEU A 292 21.76 -5.13 21.03
C LEU A 292 22.34 -4.01 21.91
N ASN A 293 23.64 -3.79 21.83
CA ASN A 293 24.24 -2.57 22.38
C ASN A 293 23.88 -1.33 21.56
N ILE A 294 23.30 -1.52 20.38
CA ILE A 294 22.98 -0.51 19.39
C ILE A 294 21.63 -0.81 18.74
N PRO A 295 20.94 0.21 18.19
CA PRO A 295 19.66 0.02 17.55
C PRO A 295 19.75 -0.90 16.33
N PHE A 296 18.83 -1.85 16.23
CA PHE A 296 18.60 -2.63 15.03
C PHE A 296 17.77 -1.79 14.03
N MET A 297 18.43 -1.03 13.16
CA MET A 297 17.80 -0.05 12.28
C MET A 297 17.40 -0.58 10.91
N ASN A 298 17.95 -1.70 10.47
CA ASN A 298 17.70 -2.24 9.13
C ASN A 298 17.36 -3.72 9.16
N PRO A 299 16.06 -4.11 9.09
CA PRO A 299 15.66 -5.51 9.11
C PRO A 299 16.17 -6.30 7.89
N ASN A 300 16.51 -5.64 6.78
CA ASN A 300 17.09 -6.31 5.62
C ASN A 300 18.59 -6.68 5.82
N LYS A 301 19.22 -6.15 6.88
CA LYS A 301 20.63 -6.41 7.22
C LYS A 301 20.75 -6.44 8.76
N PRO A 302 20.29 -7.51 9.40
CA PRO A 302 20.40 -7.61 10.84
C PRO A 302 21.88 -7.69 11.28
N PRO A 303 22.21 -7.15 12.47
CA PRO A 303 23.52 -7.33 13.08
C PRO A 303 23.87 -8.82 13.25
N LYS A 304 25.14 -9.16 13.08
CA LYS A 304 25.58 -10.57 13.14
C LYS A 304 25.35 -11.20 14.50
N CYS A 305 25.44 -10.44 15.59
CA CYS A 305 25.25 -10.92 16.96
C CYS A 305 23.84 -11.50 17.18
N ILE A 306 22.80 -10.91 16.57
CA ILE A 306 21.41 -11.35 16.75
C ILE A 306 20.88 -12.20 15.59
N LYS A 307 21.64 -12.34 14.51
CA LYS A 307 21.12 -12.99 13.28
C LYS A 307 20.69 -14.44 13.54
N ASN A 308 21.48 -15.20 14.29
CA ASN A 308 21.15 -16.59 14.59
C ASN A 308 19.82 -16.70 15.39
N ASP A 309 19.61 -15.85 16.38
CA ASP A 309 18.37 -15.84 17.17
C ASP A 309 17.17 -15.37 16.35
N LEU A 310 17.34 -14.40 15.44
CA LEU A 310 16.31 -13.99 14.48
C LEU A 310 15.95 -15.14 13.54
N ASP A 311 16.91 -15.86 13.02
CA ASP A 311 16.69 -17.01 12.13
C ASP A 311 15.95 -18.13 12.88
N ILE A 312 16.36 -18.46 14.12
CA ILE A 312 15.67 -19.44 14.97
C ILE A 312 14.22 -19.00 15.23
N LEU A 313 14.01 -17.75 15.63
CA LEU A 313 12.66 -17.21 15.86
C LEU A 313 11.81 -17.32 14.59
N THR A 314 12.37 -16.98 13.44
CA THR A 314 11.69 -17.06 12.15
C THR A 314 11.29 -18.48 11.80
N GLU A 315 12.19 -19.45 11.92
CA GLU A 315 11.89 -20.86 11.63
C GLU A 315 10.82 -21.42 12.58
N ILE A 316 10.89 -21.10 13.87
CA ILE A 316 9.86 -21.47 14.83
C ILE A 316 8.50 -20.88 14.42
N ILE A 317 8.43 -19.60 14.10
CA ILE A 317 7.17 -18.94 13.71
C ILE A 317 6.61 -19.54 12.41
N LYS A 318 7.46 -19.84 11.41
CA LYS A 318 7.03 -20.44 10.14
C LYS A 318 6.22 -21.73 10.33
N GLU A 319 6.50 -22.52 11.36
CA GLU A 319 5.74 -23.75 11.65
C GLU A 319 4.29 -23.47 12.07
N TYR A 320 4.01 -22.30 12.63
CA TYR A 320 2.69 -21.90 13.11
C TYR A 320 1.94 -20.99 12.14
N VAL A 321 2.55 -20.58 11.02
CA VAL A 321 1.86 -19.85 9.97
C VAL A 321 1.26 -20.83 8.98
N TYR A 322 -0.04 -20.74 8.79
CA TYR A 322 -0.76 -21.59 7.86
C TYR A 322 -0.74 -21.00 6.44
N TYR A 323 -0.29 -21.79 5.46
CA TYR A 323 -0.13 -21.37 4.07
C TYR A 323 -1.10 -22.07 3.09
N GLY A 324 -2.18 -22.66 3.58
CA GLY A 324 -3.08 -23.47 2.77
C GLY A 324 -4.14 -22.69 2.00
N PHE A 325 -5.09 -23.43 1.43
CA PHE A 325 -6.22 -22.92 0.63
C PHE A 325 -7.11 -21.89 1.36
N PHE A 326 -7.07 -21.88 2.69
CA PHE A 326 -7.81 -20.94 3.51
C PHE A 326 -7.59 -19.47 3.07
N TYR A 327 -6.34 -19.09 2.75
CA TYR A 327 -6.05 -17.74 2.28
C TYR A 327 -6.58 -17.49 0.88
N ILE A 328 -6.52 -18.48 0.00
CA ILE A 328 -7.02 -18.36 -1.37
C ILE A 328 -8.54 -18.20 -1.36
N ASP A 329 -9.24 -18.96 -0.55
CA ASP A 329 -10.70 -18.86 -0.39
C ASP A 329 -11.17 -17.49 0.14
N LYS A 330 -10.34 -16.84 0.95
CA LYS A 330 -10.62 -15.50 1.50
C LYS A 330 -10.19 -14.34 0.59
N LEU A 331 -9.49 -14.59 -0.52
CA LEU A 331 -9.00 -13.51 -1.40
C LEU A 331 -10.12 -12.63 -1.96
N ASP A 332 -11.28 -13.20 -2.25
CA ASP A 332 -12.44 -12.46 -2.77
C ASP A 332 -13.04 -11.51 -1.73
N ARG A 333 -12.78 -11.75 -0.43
CA ARG A 333 -13.32 -10.96 0.68
C ARG A 333 -12.41 -9.82 1.10
N ILE A 334 -11.20 -9.73 0.58
CA ILE A 334 -10.21 -8.71 0.99
C ILE A 334 -10.73 -7.28 0.81
N GLU A 335 -11.55 -7.01 -0.21
CA GLU A 335 -12.10 -5.67 -0.46
C GLU A 335 -13.09 -5.24 0.65
N TYR A 336 -13.73 -6.18 1.30
CA TYR A 336 -14.77 -5.95 2.34
C TYR A 336 -14.25 -6.21 3.76
N MET A 337 -13.03 -6.72 3.88
CA MET A 337 -12.43 -7.08 5.14
C MET A 337 -12.04 -5.83 5.94
N THR A 338 -12.45 -5.77 7.20
CA THR A 338 -11.85 -4.81 8.14
C THR A 338 -10.41 -5.21 8.40
N ARG A 339 -9.48 -4.29 8.10
CA ARG A 339 -8.05 -4.53 8.26
C ARG A 339 -7.50 -3.73 9.42
N ASP A 340 -6.82 -4.41 10.35
CA ASP A 340 -6.27 -3.80 11.55
C ASP A 340 -4.79 -3.45 11.40
N ILE A 341 -4.09 -4.12 10.49
CA ILE A 341 -2.64 -4.01 10.30
C ILE A 341 -2.28 -3.44 8.93
N VAL A 342 -2.89 -3.93 7.86
CA VAL A 342 -2.55 -3.53 6.49
C VAL A 342 -3.31 -2.28 6.10
N ILE A 343 -2.63 -1.15 6.10
CA ILE A 343 -3.23 0.16 5.86
C ILE A 343 -3.42 0.42 4.37
N ILE A 344 -2.36 0.25 3.58
CA ILE A 344 -2.36 0.41 2.12
C ILE A 344 -1.66 -0.77 1.48
N SER A 345 -2.16 -1.17 0.32
CA SER A 345 -1.48 -2.13 -0.55
C SER A 345 -1.60 -1.67 -2.00
N ASP A 346 -0.49 -1.68 -2.73
CA ASP A 346 -0.43 -1.30 -4.14
C ASP A 346 0.60 -2.17 -4.87
N THR A 347 0.15 -2.84 -5.88
CA THR A 347 0.88 -3.61 -6.91
C THR A 347 2.02 -4.52 -6.39
N ASP A 348 2.99 -3.96 -5.67
CA ASP A 348 4.24 -4.62 -5.24
C ASP A 348 4.66 -4.22 -3.82
N SER A 349 3.83 -3.47 -3.11
CA SER A 349 4.14 -2.96 -1.77
C SER A 349 2.94 -2.95 -0.84
N THR A 350 3.23 -3.06 0.46
CA THR A 350 2.22 -3.05 1.52
C THR A 350 2.71 -2.17 2.67
N ILE A 351 1.87 -1.23 3.10
CA ILE A 351 2.11 -0.41 4.30
C ILE A 351 1.39 -1.08 5.46
N ILE A 352 2.14 -1.38 6.51
CA ILE A 352 1.70 -2.14 7.68
C ILE A 352 1.92 -1.30 8.94
N SER A 353 0.94 -1.31 9.87
CA SER A 353 1.11 -0.76 11.20
C SER A 353 1.73 -1.80 12.14
N PHE A 354 2.79 -1.40 12.85
CA PHE A 354 3.41 -2.20 13.90
C PHE A 354 3.15 -1.66 15.32
N ASP A 355 2.24 -0.71 15.48
CA ASP A 355 1.96 -0.13 16.80
C ASP A 355 1.42 -1.15 17.79
N ALA A 356 0.54 -2.05 17.35
CA ALA A 356 0.00 -3.12 18.18
C ALA A 356 1.12 -4.06 18.69
N TRP A 357 2.06 -4.42 17.83
CA TRP A 357 3.22 -5.25 18.20
C TRP A 357 4.14 -4.52 19.18
N TYR A 358 4.48 -3.27 18.91
CA TYR A 358 5.32 -2.47 19.77
C TYR A 358 4.72 -2.34 21.17
N ASN A 359 3.44 -2.00 21.27
CA ASN A 359 2.70 -1.90 22.52
C ASN A 359 2.63 -3.23 23.25
N TYR A 360 2.42 -4.34 22.53
CA TYR A 360 2.40 -5.68 23.09
C TYR A 360 3.74 -6.02 23.77
N ILE A 361 4.86 -5.80 23.09
CA ILE A 361 6.19 -6.07 23.64
C ILE A 361 6.44 -5.24 24.90
N LEU A 362 6.11 -3.95 24.87
CA LEU A 362 6.29 -3.11 26.06
C LEU A 362 5.40 -3.54 27.21
N ASN A 363 4.12 -3.83 26.98
CA ASN A 363 3.17 -4.16 28.05
C ASN A 363 3.35 -5.59 28.57
N LYS A 364 3.58 -6.57 27.71
CA LYS A 364 3.58 -7.99 28.08
C LYS A 364 4.97 -8.56 28.34
N VAL A 365 5.97 -8.08 27.60
CA VAL A 365 7.34 -8.60 27.74
C VAL A 365 8.11 -7.77 28.79
N TYR A 366 7.94 -6.45 28.80
CA TYR A 366 8.59 -5.55 29.76
C TYR A 366 7.71 -5.15 30.94
N ASN A 367 6.42 -5.53 30.96
CA ASN A 367 5.44 -5.15 31.99
C ASN A 367 5.37 -3.64 32.23
N ILE A 368 5.40 -2.84 31.17
CA ILE A 368 5.26 -1.40 31.21
C ILE A 368 3.84 -1.06 30.80
N ASP A 369 3.07 -0.46 31.72
CA ASP A 369 1.78 0.12 31.37
C ASP A 369 1.98 1.42 30.58
N LEU A 370 1.81 1.34 29.29
CA LEU A 370 1.85 2.51 28.43
C LEU A 370 0.49 3.20 28.44
N PRO A 371 0.43 4.50 28.69
CA PRO A 371 -0.78 5.25 28.38
C PRO A 371 -1.06 5.14 26.88
N ILE A 372 -2.29 4.80 26.52
CA ILE A 372 -2.77 4.62 25.13
C ILE A 372 -2.66 5.90 24.28
N LYS A 373 -2.22 7.01 24.87
CA LYS A 373 -2.03 8.28 24.18
C LYS A 373 -0.60 8.36 23.64
N HIS A 374 -0.51 8.78 22.38
CA HIS A 374 0.72 9.06 21.62
C HIS A 374 1.62 10.15 22.24
N GLU A 375 1.93 10.05 23.52
CA GLU A 375 2.97 10.89 24.10
C GLU A 375 4.32 10.44 23.54
N LYS A 376 5.15 11.40 23.22
CA LYS A 376 6.55 11.16 22.83
C LYS A 376 7.22 10.38 23.95
N PHE A 377 7.35 9.07 23.78
CA PHE A 377 8.13 8.25 24.69
C PHE A 377 9.57 8.74 24.63
N LYS A 378 10.00 9.34 25.71
CA LYS A 378 11.42 9.46 25.93
C LYS A 378 11.87 8.10 26.45
N LEU A 379 12.78 7.45 25.72
CA LEU A 379 13.41 6.19 26.14
C LEU A 379 13.86 6.29 27.61
N TYR A 380 14.28 7.48 28.02
CA TYR A 380 14.67 7.85 29.37
C TYR A 380 13.57 7.69 30.43
N ASP A 381 12.31 7.90 30.09
CA ASP A 381 11.19 7.76 31.04
C ASP A 381 10.81 6.28 31.22
N ILE A 382 11.02 5.46 30.19
CA ILE A 382 10.87 4.01 30.23
C ILE A 382 11.98 3.38 31.09
N ILE A 383 13.20 3.89 30.98
CA ILE A 383 14.39 3.41 31.70
C ILE A 383 14.29 3.62 33.21
N LYS A 384 13.55 4.64 33.66
CA LYS A 384 13.37 4.95 35.11
C LYS A 384 12.34 4.05 35.81
N ALA A 385 11.57 3.24 35.09
CA ALA A 385 10.67 2.29 35.72
C ALA A 385 11.47 1.17 36.38
N ASP A 386 11.58 1.23 37.69
CA ASP A 386 12.30 0.25 38.54
C ASP A 386 11.70 -1.18 38.54
N GLU A 387 10.75 -1.43 37.63
CA GLU A 387 9.92 -2.63 37.60
C GLU A 387 10.49 -3.76 36.74
N PHE A 388 11.65 -3.59 36.11
CA PHE A 388 12.19 -4.54 35.13
C PHE A 388 12.86 -5.79 35.71
N GLY A 389 13.05 -5.92 37.03
CA GLY A 389 13.74 -7.05 37.61
C GLY A 389 15.16 -7.25 37.02
N ASP A 390 15.61 -8.50 36.92
CA ASP A 390 16.94 -8.84 36.38
C ASP A 390 17.00 -8.95 34.83
N ARG A 391 16.00 -8.46 34.13
CA ARG A 391 15.94 -8.48 32.67
C ARG A 391 16.84 -7.39 32.08
N PRO A 392 17.14 -7.39 30.77
CA PRO A 392 18.29 -6.69 30.20
C PRO A 392 18.29 -5.18 30.50
N LYS A 393 18.64 -4.85 31.72
CA LYS A 393 18.80 -3.47 32.20
C LYS A 393 19.80 -2.69 31.35
N ARG A 394 20.74 -3.36 30.69
CA ARG A 394 21.77 -2.73 29.87
C ARG A 394 21.20 -1.88 28.72
N LEU A 395 20.15 -2.38 28.03
CA LEU A 395 19.51 -1.64 26.95
C LEU A 395 18.66 -0.49 27.46
N LEU A 396 18.23 -0.55 28.71
CA LEU A 396 17.22 0.33 29.29
C LEU A 396 17.82 1.32 30.32
N THR A 397 18.97 1.02 30.91
CA THR A 397 19.59 1.82 31.96
C THR A 397 20.74 2.71 31.51
N GLU A 398 21.27 2.49 30.32
CA GLU A 398 22.28 3.39 29.77
C GLU A 398 21.63 4.66 29.24
N PRO A 399 22.12 5.85 29.59
CA PRO A 399 21.61 7.08 29.03
C PRO A 399 21.74 7.03 27.50
N VAL A 400 20.82 7.64 26.79
CA VAL A 400 20.79 7.74 25.32
C VAL A 400 22.02 8.47 24.75
N GLU A 401 22.79 9.10 25.61
CA GLU A 401 24.15 9.60 25.36
C GLU A 401 25.15 8.85 26.26
N PRO A 402 25.45 7.57 25.99
CA PRO A 402 26.52 6.90 26.69
C PRO A 402 27.88 7.47 26.26
N GLU A 403 28.80 7.64 27.22
CA GLU A 403 30.21 7.62 26.90
C GLU A 403 30.56 6.22 26.40
N TYR A 404 30.80 6.10 25.11
CA TYR A 404 31.05 4.79 24.49
C TYR A 404 32.50 4.39 24.67
N ASP A 405 32.73 3.24 25.25
CA ASP A 405 34.01 2.57 25.17
C ASP A 405 34.12 1.83 23.82
N TYR A 406 34.71 2.52 22.84
CA TYR A 406 34.89 2.01 21.45
C TYR A 406 35.69 0.71 21.39
N ASN A 407 36.37 0.29 22.45
CA ASN A 407 37.15 -0.94 22.49
C ASN A 407 36.30 -2.21 22.62
N PHE A 408 35.01 -2.07 22.91
CA PHE A 408 34.07 -3.19 23.10
C PHE A 408 33.21 -3.49 21.89
N TYR A 409 33.30 -2.69 20.82
CA TYR A 409 32.34 -2.71 19.75
C TYR A 409 32.89 -3.34 18.47
N THR A 410 32.03 -4.10 17.79
CA THR A 410 32.31 -4.60 16.43
C THR A 410 32.35 -3.45 15.43
N ASP A 411 32.89 -3.68 14.23
CA ASP A 411 32.92 -2.67 13.15
C ASP A 411 31.52 -2.13 12.81
N GLU A 412 30.48 -2.95 12.99
CA GLU A 412 29.06 -2.55 12.77
C GLU A 412 28.61 -1.53 13.81
N VAL A 413 29.04 -1.67 15.05
CA VAL A 413 28.76 -0.75 16.16
C VAL A 413 29.45 0.60 15.93
N ILE A 414 30.72 0.56 15.54
CA ILE A 414 31.49 1.76 15.21
C ILE A 414 30.81 2.53 14.09
N GLU A 415 30.33 1.84 13.06
CA GLU A 415 29.62 2.46 11.93
C GLU A 415 28.29 3.11 12.39
N ILE A 416 27.55 2.49 13.29
CA ILE A 416 26.31 3.07 13.79
C ILE A 416 26.57 4.30 14.66
N HIS A 417 27.61 4.29 15.51
CA HIS A 417 28.02 5.49 16.25
C HIS A 417 28.40 6.60 15.28
N ARG A 418 29.18 6.30 14.27
CA ARG A 418 29.54 7.26 13.22
C ARG A 418 28.30 7.84 12.55
N LEU A 419 27.30 7.02 12.23
CA LEU A 419 26.04 7.45 11.63
C LEU A 419 25.21 8.33 12.57
N ARG A 420 25.25 8.04 13.88
CA ARG A 420 24.59 8.86 14.89
C ARG A 420 25.27 10.24 15.00
N ASP A 421 26.59 10.26 15.10
CA ASP A 421 27.36 11.51 15.20
C ASP A 421 27.18 12.37 13.94
N MET A 422 26.90 11.75 12.80
CA MET A 422 26.46 12.44 11.58
C MET A 422 24.97 12.85 11.56
N GLY A 423 24.23 12.67 12.65
CA GLY A 423 22.80 12.94 12.73
C GLY A 423 21.92 12.02 11.89
N LYS A 424 22.44 10.85 11.50
CA LYS A 424 21.72 9.87 10.67
C LYS A 424 20.96 8.81 11.47
N ILE A 425 21.12 8.77 12.78
CA ILE A 425 20.39 7.89 13.69
C ILE A 425 19.69 8.73 14.74
N ILE A 426 18.47 8.37 15.08
CA ILE A 426 17.67 9.03 16.12
C ILE A 426 17.80 8.20 17.41
N PRO A 427 18.64 8.60 18.38
CA PRO A 427 18.89 7.79 19.58
C PRO A 427 17.64 7.51 20.42
N GLN A 428 16.71 8.47 20.43
CA GLN A 428 15.51 8.44 21.28
C GLN A 428 14.50 7.36 20.86
N ASP A 429 14.56 6.90 19.60
CA ASP A 429 13.65 5.89 19.05
C ASP A 429 14.32 4.50 18.87
N SER A 430 15.51 4.32 19.41
CA SER A 430 16.34 3.14 19.15
C SER A 430 15.68 1.82 19.56
N LEU A 431 15.08 1.77 20.76
CA LEU A 431 14.38 0.59 21.25
C LEU A 431 13.13 0.30 20.41
N LYS A 432 12.37 1.34 20.06
CA LYS A 432 11.18 1.22 19.20
C LYS A 432 11.53 0.57 17.86
N TYR A 433 12.58 1.05 17.19
CA TYR A 433 12.98 0.49 15.92
C TYR A 433 13.51 -0.93 16.06
N SER A 434 14.23 -1.27 17.11
CA SER A 434 14.70 -2.62 17.36
C SER A 434 13.53 -3.59 17.54
N ILE A 435 12.54 -3.25 18.35
CA ILE A 435 11.32 -4.06 18.56
C ILE A 435 10.56 -4.25 17.25
N ILE A 436 10.35 -3.17 16.48
CA ILE A 436 9.65 -3.23 15.19
C ILE A 436 10.44 -4.09 14.20
N ASN A 437 11.76 -3.93 14.15
CA ASN A 437 12.59 -4.62 13.17
C ASN A 437 12.75 -6.12 13.42
N ILE A 438 12.60 -6.60 14.65
CA ILE A 438 12.52 -8.03 14.94
C ILE A 438 11.37 -8.64 14.15
N ILE A 439 10.16 -8.12 14.32
CA ILE A 439 9.00 -8.70 13.65
C ILE A 439 8.97 -8.36 12.15
N ALA A 440 9.49 -7.19 11.74
CA ALA A 440 9.60 -6.82 10.34
C ALA A 440 10.53 -7.78 9.56
N TYR A 441 11.62 -8.24 10.19
CA TYR A 441 12.47 -9.28 9.65
C TYR A 441 11.70 -10.59 9.46
N VAL A 442 11.04 -11.07 10.51
CA VAL A 442 10.22 -12.30 10.47
C VAL A 442 9.15 -12.21 9.39
N CYS A 443 8.40 -11.11 9.33
CA CYS A 443 7.34 -10.91 8.34
C CYS A 443 7.87 -10.93 6.90
N THR A 444 9.04 -10.34 6.67
CA THR A 444 9.69 -10.37 5.35
C THR A 444 10.02 -11.80 4.93
N GLU A 445 10.62 -12.58 5.82
CA GLU A 445 10.97 -13.99 5.56
C GLU A 445 9.71 -14.85 5.37
N LEU A 446 8.65 -14.62 6.14
CA LEU A 446 7.36 -15.31 6.00
C LEU A 446 6.73 -15.05 4.62
N VAL A 447 6.70 -13.79 4.17
CA VAL A 447 6.14 -13.42 2.86
C VAL A 447 6.97 -14.02 1.73
N VAL A 448 8.29 -13.97 1.83
CA VAL A 448 9.18 -14.55 0.82
C VAL A 448 8.98 -16.07 0.73
N ASP A 449 8.92 -16.77 1.86
CA ASP A 449 8.66 -18.21 1.90
C ASP A 449 7.27 -18.55 1.33
N TYR A 450 6.24 -17.80 1.70
CA TYR A 450 4.89 -17.97 1.18
C TYR A 450 4.84 -17.79 -0.34
N LEU A 451 5.42 -16.72 -0.86
CA LEU A 451 5.46 -16.46 -2.30
C LEU A 451 6.27 -17.51 -3.06
N ALA A 452 7.35 -18.01 -2.46
CA ALA A 452 8.13 -19.09 -3.04
C ALA A 452 7.30 -20.40 -3.14
N ARG A 453 6.54 -20.73 -2.11
CA ARG A 453 5.61 -21.88 -2.11
C ARG A 453 4.51 -21.71 -3.16
N TYR A 454 3.93 -20.51 -3.24
CA TYR A 454 2.93 -20.18 -4.25
C TYR A 454 3.49 -20.36 -5.67
N CYS A 455 4.70 -19.85 -5.94
CA CYS A 455 5.38 -20.00 -7.23
C CYS A 455 5.66 -21.48 -7.57
N ARG A 456 6.05 -22.29 -6.57
CA ARG A 456 6.26 -23.73 -6.72
C ARG A 456 4.97 -24.44 -7.12
N ASN A 457 3.88 -24.17 -6.43
CA ASN A 457 2.58 -24.76 -6.68
C ASN A 457 2.03 -24.36 -8.07
N ALA A 458 2.33 -23.13 -8.51
CA ALA A 458 2.01 -22.69 -9.88
C ALA A 458 2.93 -23.29 -10.96
N GLY A 459 3.93 -24.10 -10.59
CA GLY A 459 4.88 -24.74 -11.52
C GLY A 459 5.95 -23.79 -12.07
N SER A 460 6.08 -22.58 -11.51
CA SER A 460 7.07 -21.59 -11.98
C SER A 460 8.48 -21.80 -11.44
N GLU A 461 8.61 -22.50 -10.33
CA GLU A 461 9.91 -22.90 -9.78
C GLU A 461 10.38 -24.20 -10.42
N GLN A 462 11.60 -24.21 -10.92
CA GLN A 462 12.21 -25.36 -11.58
C GLN A 462 13.61 -25.61 -11.00
N PRO A 463 14.14 -26.84 -11.09
CA PRO A 463 15.52 -27.11 -10.68
C PRO A 463 16.49 -26.15 -11.39
N GLY A 464 17.31 -25.44 -10.60
CA GLY A 464 18.26 -24.44 -11.12
C GLY A 464 17.66 -23.06 -11.46
N VAL A 465 16.35 -22.87 -11.32
CA VAL A 465 15.69 -21.57 -11.47
C VAL A 465 14.95 -21.24 -10.19
N PRO A 466 15.62 -20.67 -9.19
CA PRO A 466 14.98 -20.36 -7.91
C PRO A 466 13.92 -19.27 -8.08
N CYS A 467 12.95 -19.27 -7.17
CA CYS A 467 11.98 -18.18 -7.07
C CYS A 467 12.72 -16.85 -6.85
N LYS A 468 12.41 -15.86 -7.69
CA LYS A 468 13.02 -14.52 -7.62
C LYS A 468 12.14 -13.49 -6.92
N MET A 469 11.05 -13.92 -6.30
CA MET A 469 10.21 -13.04 -5.50
C MET A 469 10.95 -12.64 -4.25
N VAL A 470 11.13 -11.34 -4.05
CA VAL A 470 11.84 -10.76 -2.93
C VAL A 470 10.98 -9.64 -2.35
N MET A 471 10.80 -9.66 -1.04
CA MET A 471 10.24 -8.53 -0.29
C MET A 471 11.35 -7.87 0.53
N LYS A 472 11.25 -6.56 0.71
CA LYS A 472 12.18 -5.78 1.52
C LYS A 472 11.42 -4.70 2.27
N ASN A 473 11.87 -4.40 3.47
CA ASN A 473 11.42 -3.22 4.18
C ASN A 473 12.09 -1.98 3.55
N GLU A 474 11.30 -1.12 2.92
CA GLU A 474 11.83 0.07 2.25
C GLU A 474 11.76 1.31 3.13
N PHE A 475 10.64 1.55 3.79
CA PHE A 475 10.39 2.78 4.53
C PHE A 475 9.82 2.52 5.92
N TYR A 476 10.16 3.41 6.85
CA TYR A 476 9.46 3.60 8.10
C TYR A 476 8.82 4.98 8.12
N PHE A 477 7.53 4.99 8.42
CA PHE A 477 6.74 6.21 8.56
C PHE A 477 6.48 6.47 10.04
N LEU A 478 6.70 7.71 10.48
CA LEU A 478 6.27 8.13 11.82
C LEU A 478 4.73 8.15 11.88
N SER A 479 4.12 8.64 10.81
CA SER A 479 2.67 8.72 10.63
C SER A 479 2.32 8.76 9.15
N ALA A 480 1.08 8.44 8.82
CA ALA A 480 0.53 8.58 7.49
C ALA A 480 -0.92 9.07 7.56
N CYS A 481 -1.32 9.89 6.59
CA CYS A 481 -2.70 10.22 6.35
C CYS A 481 -3.15 9.70 4.98
N ILE A 482 -4.35 9.13 4.93
CA ILE A 482 -4.89 8.46 3.76
C ILE A 482 -6.22 9.10 3.40
N THR A 483 -6.52 9.21 2.11
CA THR A 483 -7.83 9.63 1.63
C THR A 483 -8.60 8.46 1.06
N SER A 484 -9.91 8.64 0.83
CA SER A 484 -10.77 7.66 0.16
C SER A 484 -10.32 7.34 -1.27
N ASN A 485 -9.55 8.24 -1.90
CA ASN A 485 -9.05 8.03 -3.24
C ASN A 485 -7.82 7.12 -3.26
N ARG A 486 -7.85 6.10 -4.09
CA ARG A 486 -6.74 5.16 -4.25
C ARG A 486 -5.43 5.89 -4.56
N ARG A 487 -4.32 5.50 -3.93
CA ARG A 487 -2.97 6.06 -4.10
C ARG A 487 -2.81 7.52 -3.66
N ASN A 488 -3.77 8.06 -2.91
CA ASN A 488 -3.72 9.42 -2.39
C ASN A 488 -3.45 9.37 -0.89
N TYR A 489 -2.19 9.59 -0.52
CA TYR A 489 -1.74 9.62 0.87
C TYR A 489 -0.55 10.55 1.05
N ALA A 490 -0.28 10.92 2.30
CA ALA A 490 0.94 11.59 2.71
C ALA A 490 1.51 10.92 3.96
N ASP A 491 2.82 10.93 4.09
CA ASP A 491 3.52 10.29 5.20
C ASP A 491 4.74 11.10 5.65
N VAL A 492 5.19 10.81 6.86
CA VAL A 492 6.45 11.33 7.42
C VAL A 492 7.46 10.20 7.47
N GLN A 493 8.34 10.18 6.50
CA GLN A 493 9.39 9.17 6.36
C GLN A 493 10.54 9.45 7.33
N VAL A 494 10.90 8.48 8.15
CA VAL A 494 12.01 8.61 9.11
C VAL A 494 13.21 7.74 8.75
N ILE A 495 12.98 6.58 8.14
CA ILE A 495 14.02 5.67 7.69
C ILE A 495 13.70 5.20 6.27
N GLN A 496 14.71 5.12 5.43
CA GLN A 496 14.64 4.54 4.09
C GLN A 496 15.74 3.50 3.91
N GLU A 497 15.37 2.23 3.71
CA GLU A 497 16.28 1.08 3.56
C GLU A 497 17.39 1.04 4.65
N GLY A 498 17.01 1.35 5.91
CA GLY A 498 17.91 1.39 7.06
C GLY A 498 18.70 2.69 7.21
N ASN A 499 18.53 3.68 6.32
CA ASN A 499 19.16 4.98 6.43
C ASN A 499 18.20 5.99 7.06
N VAL A 500 18.64 6.68 8.12
CA VAL A 500 17.85 7.71 8.78
C VAL A 500 17.74 8.94 7.90
N ILE A 501 16.52 9.44 7.74
CA ILE A 501 16.23 10.65 6.98
C ILE A 501 16.39 11.87 7.91
N PRO A 502 17.13 12.91 7.51
CA PRO A 502 17.31 14.12 8.32
C PRO A 502 15.99 14.70 8.82
N ASP A 503 15.98 15.19 10.07
CA ASP A 503 14.79 15.76 10.69
C ASP A 503 14.46 17.15 10.14
N LYS A 504 14.02 17.15 8.89
CA LYS A 504 13.56 18.35 8.17
C LYS A 504 12.30 17.99 7.41
N GLN A 505 11.28 18.82 7.49
CA GLN A 505 10.02 18.63 6.77
C GLN A 505 10.26 18.35 5.27
N SER A 506 11.11 19.12 4.61
CA SER A 506 11.42 18.96 3.19
C SER A 506 12.05 17.60 2.82
N ALA A 507 12.68 16.91 3.79
CA ALA A 507 13.26 15.59 3.60
C ALA A 507 12.31 14.46 3.99
N ARG A 508 11.48 14.67 5.03
CA ARG A 508 10.61 13.64 5.62
C ARG A 508 9.21 13.60 5.04
N LEU A 509 8.63 14.75 4.65
CA LEU A 509 7.28 14.80 4.10
C LEU A 509 7.26 14.21 2.70
N ALA A 510 6.58 13.09 2.50
CA ALA A 510 6.25 12.55 1.20
C ALA A 510 4.75 12.68 0.92
N ILE A 511 4.41 13.07 -0.30
CA ILE A 511 3.02 13.28 -0.72
C ILE A 511 2.81 12.54 -2.05
N MET A 512 1.93 11.56 -2.02
CA MET A 512 1.60 10.71 -3.17
C MET A 512 0.16 10.96 -3.60
N GLY A 513 -0.04 11.33 -4.87
CA GLY A 513 -1.35 11.48 -5.49
C GLY A 513 -2.25 12.60 -4.95
N LEU A 514 -1.98 13.15 -3.77
CA LEU A 514 -2.80 14.20 -3.16
C LEU A 514 -2.81 15.49 -4.01
N PRO A 515 -3.97 16.14 -4.15
CA PRO A 515 -4.10 17.38 -4.91
C PRO A 515 -3.20 18.53 -4.43
N ILE A 516 -2.83 18.53 -3.16
CA ILE A 516 -1.93 19.51 -2.54
C ILE A 516 -0.54 19.57 -3.21
N ASN A 517 -0.14 18.49 -3.92
CA ASN A 517 1.14 18.43 -4.61
C ASN A 517 1.08 18.75 -6.11
N LYS A 518 -0.08 19.14 -6.63
CA LYS A 518 -0.25 19.48 -8.06
C LYS A 518 0.64 20.66 -8.46
N THR A 519 1.22 20.56 -9.65
CA THR A 519 2.03 21.65 -10.25
C THR A 519 1.22 22.88 -10.58
N THR A 520 -0.11 22.76 -10.65
CA THR A 520 -1.04 23.85 -10.94
C THR A 520 -1.46 24.64 -9.70
N LEU A 521 -1.06 24.21 -8.50
CA LEU A 521 -1.28 24.97 -7.27
C LEU A 521 -0.15 25.97 -7.09
N PRO A 522 -0.44 27.25 -6.78
CA PRO A 522 0.60 28.25 -6.52
C PRO A 522 1.54 27.84 -5.38
N ASP A 523 2.86 28.03 -5.56
CA ASP A 523 3.87 27.54 -4.62
C ASP A 523 3.71 28.11 -3.20
N GLY A 524 3.24 29.35 -3.06
CA GLY A 524 2.96 29.97 -1.76
C GLY A 524 1.86 29.25 -0.99
N ILE A 525 0.76 28.93 -1.68
CA ILE A 525 -0.36 28.15 -1.12
C ILE A 525 0.08 26.72 -0.82
N LYS A 526 0.73 26.09 -1.79
CA LYS A 526 1.24 24.73 -1.66
C LYS A 526 2.06 24.55 -0.38
N ARG A 527 3.03 25.43 -0.16
CA ARG A 527 3.87 25.39 1.05
C ARG A 527 3.06 25.56 2.34
N LYS A 528 2.10 26.51 2.37
CA LYS A 528 1.25 26.74 3.55
C LYS A 528 0.39 25.50 3.87
N LEU A 529 -0.26 24.92 2.86
CA LEU A 529 -1.07 23.72 3.03
C LEU A 529 -0.21 22.51 3.44
N GLN A 530 0.98 22.37 2.87
CA GLN A 530 1.94 21.32 3.26
C GLN A 530 2.43 21.49 4.70
N ASN A 531 2.63 22.72 5.17
CA ASN A 531 3.00 22.97 6.57
C ASN A 531 1.86 22.58 7.53
N ILE A 532 0.61 22.95 7.22
CA ILE A 532 -0.54 22.53 8.02
C ILE A 532 -0.64 20.99 8.04
N LEU A 533 -0.49 20.35 6.89
CA LEU A 533 -0.53 18.89 6.79
C LEU A 533 0.58 18.23 7.63
N TYR A 534 1.79 18.78 7.59
CA TYR A 534 2.92 18.25 8.33
C TYR A 534 2.79 18.50 9.82
N GLU A 535 2.60 19.77 10.24
CA GLU A 535 2.64 20.18 11.64
C GLU A 535 1.37 19.81 12.43
N ASP A 536 0.19 20.01 11.83
CA ASP A 536 -1.09 19.92 12.54
C ASP A 536 -1.81 18.59 12.31
N VAL A 537 -1.36 17.77 11.32
CA VAL A 537 -1.96 16.45 11.03
C VAL A 537 -0.94 15.34 11.26
N LEU A 538 0.17 15.34 10.51
CA LEU A 538 1.08 14.20 10.48
C LEU A 538 2.01 14.11 11.70
N THR A 539 2.44 15.24 12.28
CA THR A 539 3.33 15.24 13.46
C THR A 539 2.63 15.68 14.74
N ALA A 540 1.33 16.00 14.65
CA ALA A 540 0.54 16.35 15.81
C ALA A 540 0.23 15.11 16.67
N THR A 541 0.32 15.25 17.99
CA THR A 541 -0.11 14.22 18.94
C THR A 541 -1.63 14.04 18.94
N ASN A 542 -2.36 15.17 18.79
CA ASN A 542 -3.81 15.18 18.63
C ASN A 542 -4.17 16.13 17.48
N ILE A 543 -5.10 15.71 16.65
CA ILE A 543 -5.58 16.53 15.53
C ILE A 543 -6.64 17.49 16.05
N ASP A 544 -6.31 18.79 16.06
CA ASP A 544 -7.25 19.87 16.39
C ASP A 544 -7.89 20.40 15.10
N GLN A 545 -9.07 19.88 14.77
CA GLN A 545 -9.83 20.29 13.59
C GLN A 545 -10.11 21.79 13.56
N VAL A 546 -10.44 22.40 14.71
CA VAL A 546 -10.76 23.83 14.81
C VAL A 546 -9.52 24.68 14.51
N LYS A 547 -8.37 24.31 15.05
CA LYS A 547 -7.09 24.98 14.76
C LYS A 547 -6.76 24.92 13.28
N ILE A 548 -6.93 23.75 12.64
CA ILE A 548 -6.68 23.57 11.21
C ILE A 548 -7.63 24.45 10.39
N MET A 549 -8.92 24.44 10.72
CA MET A 549 -9.90 25.28 10.02
C MET A 549 -9.57 26.78 10.16
N LYS A 550 -9.14 27.26 11.35
CA LYS A 550 -8.68 28.63 11.55
C LYS A 550 -7.48 28.97 10.66
N LYS A 551 -6.51 28.08 10.51
CA LYS A 551 -5.36 28.26 9.61
C LYS A 551 -5.80 28.35 8.14
N LEU A 552 -6.78 27.54 7.72
CA LEU A 552 -7.34 27.60 6.36
C LEU A 552 -8.08 28.92 6.11
N VAL A 553 -8.83 29.42 7.11
CA VAL A 553 -9.48 30.75 7.05
C VAL A 553 -8.45 31.89 6.94
N ILE A 554 -7.31 31.78 7.61
CA ILE A 554 -6.24 32.78 7.47
C ILE A 554 -5.73 32.79 6.02
N ILE A 555 -5.51 31.63 5.42
CA ILE A 555 -5.08 31.50 3.99
C ILE A 555 -6.17 32.06 3.09
N GLU A 556 -7.44 31.79 3.33
CA GLU A 556 -8.57 32.37 2.58
C GLU A 556 -8.51 33.90 2.58
N LYS A 557 -8.39 34.52 3.77
CA LYS A 557 -8.29 35.98 3.92
C LYS A 557 -7.05 36.56 3.22
N GLU A 558 -5.93 35.85 3.25
CA GLU A 558 -4.72 36.25 2.51
C GLU A 558 -4.94 36.20 0.99
N ILE A 559 -5.57 35.15 0.46
CA ILE A 559 -5.91 35.05 -0.96
C ILE A 559 -6.81 36.22 -1.37
N ILE A 560 -7.87 36.50 -0.62
CA ILE A 560 -8.80 37.60 -0.89
C ILE A 560 -8.05 38.94 -0.88
N ARG A 561 -7.22 39.19 0.14
CA ARG A 561 -6.43 40.42 0.22
C ARG A 561 -5.47 40.58 -0.96
N SER A 562 -4.80 39.52 -1.34
CA SER A 562 -3.88 39.50 -2.48
C SER A 562 -4.60 39.78 -3.81
N ILE A 563 -5.78 39.21 -3.99
CA ILE A 563 -6.62 39.52 -5.17
C ILE A 563 -6.99 41.01 -5.20
N MET A 564 -7.45 41.56 -4.08
CA MET A 564 -7.82 42.97 -3.99
C MET A 564 -6.63 43.93 -4.20
N ASN A 565 -5.42 43.50 -3.80
CA ASN A 565 -4.18 44.22 -4.06
C ASN A 565 -3.60 43.96 -5.46
N LYS A 566 -4.28 43.21 -6.33
CA LYS A 566 -3.83 42.83 -7.67
C LYS A 566 -2.50 42.04 -7.71
N GLU A 567 -2.19 41.35 -6.62
CA GLU A 567 -1.03 40.49 -6.56
C GLU A 567 -1.28 39.19 -7.35
N THR A 568 -0.27 38.70 -8.07
CA THR A 568 -0.44 37.55 -8.97
C THR A 568 -0.03 36.22 -8.36
N ILE A 569 0.50 36.24 -7.14
CA ILE A 569 1.13 35.07 -6.46
C ILE A 569 0.15 33.92 -6.16
N TYR A 570 -1.15 34.18 -6.11
CA TYR A 570 -2.19 33.19 -5.79
C TYR A 570 -3.01 32.76 -7.01
N TYR A 571 -2.67 33.23 -8.21
CA TYR A 571 -3.29 32.75 -9.42
C TYR A 571 -2.59 31.50 -9.96
N LYS A 572 -3.38 30.65 -10.61
CA LYS A 572 -2.92 29.40 -11.15
C LYS A 572 -2.02 29.63 -12.37
N PRO A 573 -0.70 29.31 -12.30
CA PRO A 573 0.16 29.41 -13.46
C PRO A 573 -0.21 28.33 -14.49
N ASP A 574 -0.04 28.63 -15.77
CA ASP A 574 -0.24 27.70 -16.87
C ASP A 574 0.79 27.94 -17.98
N ASN A 575 1.11 26.89 -18.74
CA ASN A 575 1.94 26.96 -19.92
C ASN A 575 1.07 26.55 -21.12
N ILE A 576 0.83 27.45 -22.06
CA ILE A 576 0.16 27.13 -23.31
C ILE A 576 1.18 26.94 -24.43
N ALA A 577 0.98 25.88 -25.21
CA ALA A 577 1.78 25.63 -26.40
C ALA A 577 1.22 26.46 -27.58
N ALA A 578 1.98 26.59 -28.67
CA ALA A 578 1.49 27.23 -29.91
C ALA A 578 0.18 26.56 -30.37
N ILE A 579 -0.73 27.39 -30.90
CA ILE A 579 -2.08 26.94 -31.31
C ILE A 579 -2.01 25.80 -32.35
N SER A 580 -1.02 25.84 -33.21
CA SER A 580 -0.75 24.82 -34.25
C SER A 580 -0.37 23.42 -33.68
N SER A 581 0.05 23.34 -32.42
CA SER A 581 0.45 22.08 -31.76
C SER A 581 -0.73 21.24 -31.26
N TYR A 582 -1.94 21.80 -31.20
CA TYR A 582 -3.11 21.10 -30.67
C TYR A 582 -3.83 20.31 -31.77
N LYS A 583 -3.98 18.98 -31.54
CA LYS A 583 -4.70 18.08 -32.48
C LYS A 583 -6.22 18.22 -32.43
N LYS A 584 -6.78 18.78 -31.36
CA LYS A 584 -8.23 19.06 -31.19
C LYS A 584 -8.50 20.53 -31.47
N ASN A 585 -9.80 20.89 -31.61
CA ASN A 585 -10.17 22.28 -31.73
C ASN A 585 -9.50 23.11 -30.64
N PRO A 586 -8.59 24.06 -30.97
CA PRO A 586 -7.85 24.87 -30.01
C PRO A 586 -8.76 25.65 -29.06
N LEU A 587 -9.94 26.08 -29.52
CA LEU A 587 -10.92 26.79 -28.69
C LEU A 587 -11.53 25.94 -27.56
N SER A 588 -11.39 24.62 -27.64
CA SER A 588 -11.77 23.73 -26.53
C SER A 588 -10.75 23.71 -25.37
N VAL A 589 -9.55 24.28 -25.59
CA VAL A 589 -8.49 24.39 -24.61
C VAL A 589 -8.69 25.68 -23.81
N ASN A 590 -9.00 25.55 -22.54
CA ASN A 590 -9.31 26.69 -21.65
C ASN A 590 -8.23 27.79 -21.67
N GLY A 591 -6.94 27.43 -21.68
CA GLY A 591 -5.84 28.41 -21.77
C GLY A 591 -5.83 29.20 -23.06
N ILE A 592 -6.16 28.60 -24.20
CA ILE A 592 -6.23 29.27 -25.52
C ILE A 592 -7.44 30.19 -25.57
N SER A 593 -8.63 29.71 -25.22
CA SER A 593 -9.85 30.54 -25.21
C SER A 593 -9.73 31.72 -24.25
N ALA A 594 -9.20 31.53 -23.05
CA ALA A 594 -8.94 32.60 -22.09
C ALA A 594 -7.92 33.63 -22.58
N SER A 595 -6.90 33.19 -23.35
CA SER A 595 -5.91 34.09 -23.97
C SER A 595 -6.51 34.90 -25.14
N LEU A 596 -7.43 34.33 -25.91
CA LEU A 596 -8.18 35.06 -26.94
C LEU A 596 -9.07 36.11 -26.31
N VAL A 597 -9.81 35.78 -25.25
CA VAL A 597 -10.62 36.76 -24.52
C VAL A 597 -9.76 37.94 -24.01
N TYR A 598 -8.57 37.62 -23.44
CA TYR A 598 -7.63 38.68 -23.03
C TYR A 598 -7.20 39.57 -24.20
N ASN A 599 -6.80 38.97 -25.32
CA ASN A 599 -6.34 39.72 -26.48
C ASN A 599 -7.43 40.70 -27.03
N GLU A 600 -8.71 40.33 -26.94
CA GLU A 600 -9.83 41.21 -27.28
C GLU A 600 -10.06 42.34 -26.25
N LEU A 601 -9.82 42.03 -24.96
CA LEU A 601 -10.08 42.98 -23.86
C LEU A 601 -8.89 43.90 -23.55
N ARG A 602 -7.67 43.54 -23.96
CA ARG A 602 -6.47 44.30 -23.65
C ARG A 602 -6.55 45.76 -24.17
N THR A 603 -5.90 46.66 -23.50
CA THR A 603 -5.62 48.03 -23.93
C THR A 603 -4.30 48.11 -24.71
N GLU A 604 -4.00 49.23 -25.36
CA GLU A 604 -2.80 49.35 -26.20
C GLU A 604 -1.47 49.20 -25.39
N ASP A 605 -1.50 49.60 -24.13
CA ASP A 605 -0.39 49.49 -23.20
C ASP A 605 -0.16 48.06 -22.66
N MET A 606 -1.08 47.14 -22.89
CA MET A 606 -0.98 45.75 -22.44
C MET A 606 -0.39 44.87 -23.55
N PRO A 607 0.64 44.03 -23.24
CA PRO A 607 1.25 43.15 -24.23
C PRO A 607 0.27 42.07 -24.71
N PRO A 608 0.22 41.77 -26.03
CA PRO A 608 -0.60 40.65 -26.53
C PRO A 608 -0.01 39.30 -26.17
N ILE A 609 -0.87 38.30 -26.02
CA ILE A 609 -0.46 36.89 -25.95
C ILE A 609 -0.32 36.38 -27.38
N ASN A 610 0.92 36.07 -27.83
CA ASN A 610 1.17 35.52 -29.15
C ASN A 610 0.87 34.01 -29.17
N LEU A 611 -0.28 33.61 -29.71
CA LEU A 611 -0.71 32.21 -29.73
C LEU A 611 0.06 31.31 -30.71
N GLU A 612 0.89 31.89 -31.57
CA GLU A 612 1.78 31.10 -32.45
C GLU A 612 3.05 30.60 -31.73
N GLU A 613 3.26 31.02 -30.49
CA GLU A 613 4.41 30.64 -29.66
C GLU A 613 3.96 30.03 -28.35
N ARG A 614 4.94 29.46 -27.63
CA ARG A 614 4.71 28.97 -26.26
C ARG A 614 4.69 30.15 -25.29
N ASN A 615 3.61 30.26 -24.51
CA ASN A 615 3.43 31.35 -23.54
C ASN A 615 3.30 30.82 -22.10
N LYS A 616 3.78 31.61 -21.15
CA LYS A 616 3.47 31.47 -19.73
C LYS A 616 2.39 32.47 -19.35
N ILE A 617 1.29 31.98 -18.83
CA ILE A 617 0.14 32.78 -18.44
C ILE A 617 -0.27 32.42 -17.00
N PHE A 618 -1.02 33.34 -16.37
CA PHE A 618 -1.88 32.99 -15.26
C PHE A 618 -3.33 33.23 -15.62
N LYS A 619 -4.24 32.58 -14.92
CA LYS A 619 -5.68 32.65 -15.24
C LYS A 619 -6.45 33.18 -14.04
N ILE A 620 -7.34 34.14 -14.32
CA ILE A 620 -8.26 34.70 -13.34
C ILE A 620 -9.66 34.17 -13.66
N LYS A 621 -10.31 33.59 -12.69
CA LYS A 621 -11.73 33.23 -12.79
C LYS A 621 -12.60 34.45 -12.64
N THR A 622 -13.59 34.55 -13.49
CA THR A 622 -14.50 35.71 -13.57
C THR A 622 -15.95 35.24 -13.66
N ASN A 623 -16.86 36.09 -13.25
CA ASN A 623 -18.31 35.89 -13.34
C ASN A 623 -18.98 36.83 -14.36
N ILE A 624 -18.24 37.25 -15.39
CA ILE A 624 -18.71 38.16 -16.42
C ILE A 624 -19.93 37.58 -17.14
N ASN A 625 -21.03 38.35 -17.13
CA ASN A 625 -22.25 38.01 -17.84
C ASN A 625 -23.04 39.30 -18.19
N ARG A 626 -24.08 39.18 -19.02
CA ARG A 626 -24.89 40.29 -19.45
C ARG A 626 -25.49 41.11 -18.32
N ASN A 627 -25.81 40.50 -17.19
CA ASN A 627 -26.53 41.15 -16.09
C ASN A 627 -25.62 42.01 -15.18
N ASN A 628 -24.27 41.75 -15.20
CA ASN A 628 -23.36 42.44 -14.28
C ASN A 628 -22.38 43.42 -14.94
N ILE A 629 -22.32 43.48 -16.29
CA ILE A 629 -21.40 44.39 -16.98
C ILE A 629 -21.81 45.86 -16.92
N ASP A 630 -23.10 46.18 -16.72
CA ASP A 630 -23.59 47.54 -16.68
C ASP A 630 -22.95 48.38 -15.56
N GLY A 631 -22.47 47.77 -14.49
CA GLY A 631 -21.78 48.43 -13.37
C GLY A 631 -20.48 49.14 -13.74
N ILE A 632 -19.82 48.73 -14.86
CA ILE A 632 -18.56 49.35 -15.29
C ILE A 632 -18.74 50.36 -16.44
N LYS A 633 -19.96 50.59 -16.94
CA LYS A 633 -20.25 51.37 -18.13
C LYS A 633 -19.67 52.78 -18.07
N ASP A 634 -19.87 53.45 -16.95
CA ASP A 634 -19.46 54.86 -16.79
C ASP A 634 -17.95 54.97 -16.45
N LYS A 635 -17.39 53.98 -15.75
CA LYS A 635 -16.00 53.98 -15.29
C LYS A 635 -15.01 53.47 -16.34
N TYR A 636 -15.45 52.49 -17.17
CA TYR A 636 -14.62 51.85 -18.18
C TYR A 636 -15.39 51.61 -19.48
N PRO A 637 -15.82 52.70 -20.22
CA PRO A 637 -16.70 52.58 -21.36
C PRO A 637 -16.14 51.73 -22.52
N ASP A 638 -14.84 51.83 -22.76
CA ASP A 638 -14.19 51.00 -23.81
C ASP A 638 -14.22 49.51 -23.51
N ILE A 639 -13.94 49.15 -22.27
CA ILE A 639 -14.01 47.75 -21.82
C ILE A 639 -15.46 47.27 -21.86
N TYR A 640 -16.41 48.08 -21.42
CA TYR A 640 -17.83 47.75 -21.50
C TYR A 640 -18.27 47.40 -22.93
N ASN A 641 -17.87 48.22 -23.91
CA ASN A 641 -18.20 47.99 -25.32
C ASN A 641 -17.53 46.72 -25.88
N LYS A 642 -16.31 46.44 -25.46
CA LYS A 642 -15.61 45.16 -25.80
C LYS A 642 -16.29 43.97 -25.20
N LEU A 643 -16.68 44.02 -23.92
CA LEU A 643 -17.42 42.94 -23.24
C LEU A 643 -18.77 42.65 -23.87
N LEU A 644 -19.53 43.69 -24.26
CA LEU A 644 -20.78 43.53 -24.98
C LEU A 644 -20.61 42.70 -26.26
N ARG A 645 -19.61 43.05 -27.09
CA ARG A 645 -19.30 42.30 -28.32
C ARG A 645 -18.88 40.85 -28.02
N LEU A 646 -18.10 40.63 -26.97
CA LEU A 646 -17.65 39.32 -26.59
C LEU A 646 -18.79 38.43 -26.07
N ILE A 647 -19.72 38.97 -25.29
CA ILE A 647 -20.91 38.24 -24.80
C ILE A 647 -21.76 37.72 -25.96
N GLU A 648 -21.88 38.54 -27.03
CA GLU A 648 -22.62 38.19 -28.24
C GLU A 648 -21.82 37.31 -29.21
N HIS A 649 -20.51 37.11 -28.96
CA HIS A 649 -19.67 36.31 -29.83
C HIS A 649 -20.02 34.80 -29.75
N PRO A 650 -20.28 34.13 -30.89
CA PRO A 650 -20.81 32.75 -30.92
C PRO A 650 -19.97 31.71 -30.17
N THR A 651 -18.65 31.88 -30.10
CA THR A 651 -17.73 30.92 -29.51
C THR A 651 -17.07 31.41 -28.22
N LEU A 652 -16.77 32.71 -28.11
CA LEU A 652 -16.08 33.28 -26.95
C LEU A 652 -17.04 33.72 -25.85
N GLY A 653 -18.31 34.00 -26.17
CA GLY A 653 -19.31 34.45 -25.18
C GLY A 653 -19.51 33.46 -24.03
N SER A 654 -19.43 32.17 -24.33
CA SER A 654 -19.50 31.10 -23.30
C SER A 654 -18.17 30.84 -22.55
N LYS A 655 -17.10 31.59 -22.84
CA LYS A 655 -15.75 31.44 -22.30
C LYS A 655 -15.28 32.60 -21.42
N LEU A 656 -16.18 33.49 -21.07
CA LEU A 656 -15.90 34.66 -20.23
C LEU A 656 -15.77 34.33 -18.73
N ASP A 657 -15.86 33.06 -18.36
CA ASP A 657 -15.65 32.56 -17.00
C ASP A 657 -14.18 32.55 -16.59
N THR A 658 -13.26 32.78 -17.53
CA THR A 658 -11.82 32.76 -17.29
C THR A 658 -11.09 33.69 -18.27
N ILE A 659 -10.23 34.56 -17.74
CA ILE A 659 -9.35 35.41 -18.55
C ILE A 659 -7.90 35.06 -18.22
N ALA A 660 -7.06 34.94 -19.26
CA ALA A 660 -5.63 34.71 -19.11
C ALA A 660 -4.85 36.02 -19.16
N PHE A 661 -3.77 36.11 -18.42
CA PHE A 661 -2.83 37.22 -18.43
C PHE A 661 -1.42 36.72 -18.63
N PRO A 662 -0.53 37.43 -19.35
CA PRO A 662 0.90 37.16 -19.33
C PRO A 662 1.44 37.23 -17.91
N VAL A 663 2.39 36.35 -17.55
CA VAL A 663 2.92 36.27 -16.16
C VAL A 663 3.49 37.61 -15.67
N ASP A 664 4.07 38.39 -16.56
CA ASP A 664 4.71 39.67 -16.23
C ASP A 664 3.77 40.89 -16.39
N SER A 665 2.49 40.68 -16.64
CA SER A 665 1.52 41.75 -16.82
C SER A 665 0.87 42.16 -15.50
N GLN A 666 0.50 43.46 -15.41
CA GLN A 666 -0.30 43.95 -14.30
C GLN A 666 -1.78 43.59 -14.50
N VAL A 667 -2.46 43.29 -13.39
CA VAL A 667 -3.91 43.04 -13.39
C VAL A 667 -4.64 44.41 -13.46
N PRO A 668 -5.48 44.66 -14.48
CA PRO A 668 -6.18 45.94 -14.60
C PRO A 668 -7.29 46.08 -13.57
N ASP A 669 -7.60 47.36 -13.19
CA ASP A 669 -8.58 47.65 -12.13
C ASP A 669 -9.98 47.16 -12.44
N TRP A 670 -10.41 47.24 -13.70
CA TRP A 670 -11.77 46.86 -14.10
C TRP A 670 -12.09 45.39 -13.87
N ILE A 671 -11.06 44.49 -13.82
CA ILE A 671 -11.32 43.07 -13.65
C ILE A 671 -11.75 42.74 -12.23
N LEU A 672 -11.36 43.56 -11.24
CA LEU A 672 -11.73 43.35 -9.84
C LEU A 672 -13.25 43.33 -9.62
N GLU A 673 -14.00 44.03 -10.47
CA GLU A 673 -15.46 44.05 -10.45
C GLU A 673 -16.08 42.66 -10.83
N PHE A 674 -15.29 41.80 -11.49
CA PHE A 674 -15.76 40.54 -12.04
C PHE A 674 -15.01 39.31 -11.51
N VAL A 675 -14.00 39.47 -10.66
CA VAL A 675 -13.26 38.32 -10.14
C VAL A 675 -14.19 37.44 -9.33
N ASP A 676 -14.24 36.19 -9.68
CA ASP A 676 -14.96 35.16 -8.92
C ASP A 676 -14.09 34.68 -7.73
N ILE A 677 -14.06 35.53 -6.69
CA ILE A 677 -13.28 35.27 -5.48
C ILE A 677 -13.63 33.94 -4.84
N PRO A 678 -14.92 33.56 -4.63
CA PRO A 678 -15.28 32.28 -4.05
C PRO A 678 -14.70 31.09 -4.81
N THR A 679 -14.80 31.10 -6.14
CA THR A 679 -14.23 30.01 -6.96
C THR A 679 -12.71 29.96 -6.87
N ILE A 680 -12.01 31.10 -6.85
CA ILE A 680 -10.54 31.12 -6.73
C ILE A 680 -10.10 30.59 -5.36
N VAL A 681 -10.74 31.03 -4.29
CA VAL A 681 -10.46 30.54 -2.92
C VAL A 681 -10.68 29.03 -2.86
N ASN A 682 -11.83 28.57 -3.35
CA ASN A 682 -12.18 27.17 -3.35
C ASN A 682 -11.18 26.33 -4.17
N ASP A 683 -10.80 26.78 -5.36
CA ASP A 683 -9.83 26.09 -6.23
C ASP A 683 -8.45 25.92 -5.57
N ASN A 684 -8.07 26.81 -4.68
CA ASN A 684 -6.85 26.72 -3.91
C ASN A 684 -7.00 25.81 -2.67
N LEU A 685 -8.03 26.02 -1.85
CA LEU A 685 -8.18 25.35 -0.55
C LEU A 685 -8.78 23.94 -0.65
N LYS A 686 -9.53 23.62 -1.71
CA LYS A 686 -10.07 22.27 -1.94
C LYS A 686 -8.99 21.19 -2.09
N ASN A 687 -7.75 21.59 -2.26
CA ASN A 687 -6.64 20.66 -2.38
C ASN A 687 -6.16 20.11 -1.01
N PHE A 688 -6.62 20.71 0.10
CA PHE A 688 -6.32 20.17 1.44
C PHE A 688 -7.22 18.95 1.73
N PRO A 689 -6.65 17.83 2.23
CA PRO A 689 -7.37 16.57 2.43
C PRO A 689 -8.20 16.58 3.73
N LEU A 690 -9.31 17.32 3.78
CA LEU A 690 -10.18 17.44 4.96
C LEU A 690 -10.69 16.09 5.47
N GLU A 691 -10.96 15.13 4.57
CA GLU A 691 -11.42 13.78 4.96
C GLU A 691 -10.41 13.03 5.83
N SER A 692 -9.11 13.28 5.64
CA SER A 692 -8.04 12.66 6.45
C SER A 692 -8.03 13.11 7.91
N ILE A 693 -8.75 14.18 8.23
CA ILE A 693 -8.92 14.70 9.59
C ILE A 693 -10.35 14.53 10.11
N GLY A 694 -11.16 13.68 9.44
CA GLY A 694 -12.54 13.41 9.83
C GLY A 694 -13.55 14.52 9.48
N LEU A 695 -13.17 15.47 8.61
CA LEU A 695 -14.06 16.51 8.13
C LEU A 695 -14.56 16.18 6.71
N ARG A 696 -15.85 16.34 6.50
CA ARG A 696 -16.43 16.19 5.17
C ARG A 696 -16.65 17.55 4.52
N ARG A 697 -16.23 17.67 3.28
CA ARG A 697 -16.53 18.85 2.48
C ARG A 697 -18.02 18.85 2.13
N LEU A 698 -18.65 20.01 2.23
CA LEU A 698 -19.98 20.23 1.68
C LEU A 698 -19.85 20.40 0.17
N ASP A 699 -20.71 19.76 -0.61
CA ASP A 699 -20.68 19.75 -2.07
C ASP A 699 -21.04 21.12 -2.72
N ASN A 700 -21.19 22.16 -1.91
CA ASN A 700 -21.51 23.50 -2.35
C ASN A 700 -20.23 24.29 -2.63
N ASP A 701 -19.96 24.59 -3.89
CA ASP A 701 -18.80 25.36 -4.36
C ASP A 701 -18.70 26.78 -3.78
N SER A 702 -19.73 27.25 -3.07
CA SER A 702 -19.86 28.60 -2.53
C SER A 702 -19.55 28.72 -1.02
N VAL A 703 -19.10 27.68 -0.36
CA VAL A 703 -18.85 27.75 1.10
C VAL A 703 -17.48 28.37 1.37
N ASN A 704 -17.47 29.56 1.94
CA ASN A 704 -16.27 30.18 2.49
C ASN A 704 -15.92 29.54 3.84
N TYR A 705 -14.66 29.21 4.06
CA TYR A 705 -14.18 28.65 5.32
C TYR A 705 -14.40 29.63 6.51
N SER A 706 -14.33 30.92 6.24
CA SER A 706 -14.62 31.98 7.24
C SER A 706 -16.06 31.99 7.75
N ASN A 707 -16.99 31.39 7.01
CA ASN A 707 -18.38 31.23 7.46
C ASN A 707 -18.58 30.03 8.38
N ILE A 708 -17.61 29.11 8.46
CA ILE A 708 -17.65 27.89 9.25
C ILE A 708 -16.97 28.09 10.62
N VAL A 709 -15.91 28.88 10.66
CA VAL A 709 -15.09 29.09 11.86
C VAL A 709 -14.93 30.57 12.13
N SER A 710 -15.34 31.04 13.32
CA SER A 710 -14.98 32.39 13.79
C SER A 710 -13.51 32.38 14.26
N LEU A 711 -12.78 33.37 13.81
CA LEU A 711 -11.38 33.57 14.24
C LEU A 711 -11.30 34.21 15.60
#